data_559d2c9b601a37844604b99e70a06fb1
#
_entry.id   559d2c9b601a37844604b99e70a06fb1
#
_cell.length_a   1.000
_cell.length_b   1.000
_cell.length_c   1.000
_cell.angle_alpha   90.00
_cell.angle_beta   90.00
_cell.angle_gamma   90.00
#
_symmetry.space_group_name_H-M   'P 1'
#
loop_
_entity.id
_entity.type
_entity.pdbx_description
1 polymer ?
#
loop_
_entity_poly.entity_id
_entity_poly.type
_entity_poly.pdbx_seq_one_letter_code
_entity_poly.pdbx_strand_id
1 'polypeptide(L)'
;MKPPEFFHANELVAVMTTQPLGRALDYKAPEGGCHMGAFVEVPLGPRKVIGVVWGAGQGDYELSRIRSVIRVLDAAPMRKELRSFLTRAAAYTLTPMPAMLRLATRAPGLGDPPSMRKIYRRGEGEPDRMTDARRRVLETLTEYGDLSFTLKELAEMSGVTASVIKGLVIQGAVLEQDSPRDLPFMRMDPSLPSKELTEDQASASALLAVGVASGTYGTTLLRGVTGSGKTEVYLEAVAAALKSGRQALVLLPEIALTEQFLHRVQARFGAKPAEWHSGATMTERRRIWKMVGQGQAQVVIGARSALFLPFQNLGLIVVDEEHDTSYKQEEGVLYNARDMAVLRASICGAQVVLASATPSLESWANAEAGKYTRVELTSRFGPAVMPTMGAIDMRSEGLPSDKWVSPTLKVEVDKRLERGEQAMLFINRRGYAPVTLCRACGHQIGCDHCDARMVEHRYLKRLVCHQCGESKPMPEVCPSCEVEGKLAAVGPGVERLGEEAAALWPEARVATLSSDMYGSARALKSEIAGIADGAADIIIGTQLVAKGHNFPNLTLVGVIDADLGLMGSDLRAAERTYQLMRQVAGRAGRAEAPGTALLQTFQPDHPVIRAILAGDEEGFWKAEAGERRHAGVPPYGRMAGIILSGPDVAALFDAGNQLARQDAPLRAVGAQVYGPAPAPIARVRGRHRVRLLVKAEKAAPLQEALAKWVAQLRLKNDVRIAVDIDPQSFY
;
A
#
# COMPACT_ATOMS: atom_id res chain seq x y z
N MET A 1 -27.02 -10.48 -27.30
CA MET A 1 -26.71 -9.21 -27.97
C MET A 1 -25.59 -8.51 -27.22
N LYS A 2 -24.60 -7.94 -27.93
CA LYS A 2 -23.64 -7.02 -27.27
C LYS A 2 -24.45 -5.80 -26.78
N PRO A 3 -24.24 -5.32 -25.53
CA PRO A 3 -24.90 -4.10 -25.07
C PRO A 3 -24.51 -2.92 -25.97
N PRO A 4 -25.43 -1.99 -26.24
CA PRO A 4 -25.16 -0.85 -27.11
C PRO A 4 -24.02 0.00 -26.51
N GLU A 5 -23.13 0.52 -27.36
CA GLU A 5 -22.04 1.39 -26.94
C GLU A 5 -22.49 2.85 -26.71
N PHE A 6 -23.61 3.23 -27.31
CA PHE A 6 -24.23 4.54 -27.19
C PHE A 6 -25.75 4.40 -27.00
N PHE A 7 -26.32 5.24 -26.15
CA PHE A 7 -27.74 5.37 -25.87
C PHE A 7 -28.24 6.70 -26.40
N HIS A 8 -29.30 6.66 -27.23
CA HIS A 8 -29.93 7.86 -27.76
C HIS A 8 -30.85 8.55 -26.73
N ALA A 9 -31.25 9.77 -27.03
CA ALA A 9 -32.16 10.54 -26.18
C ALA A 9 -33.35 9.72 -25.75
N ASN A 10 -33.72 9.78 -24.47
CA ASN A 10 -34.81 9.08 -23.84
C ASN A 10 -34.75 7.52 -23.81
N GLU A 11 -33.69 6.90 -24.33
CA GLU A 11 -33.48 5.47 -24.09
C GLU A 11 -33.18 5.21 -22.61
N LEU A 12 -33.61 4.04 -22.12
CA LEU A 12 -33.42 3.67 -20.73
C LEU A 12 -31.98 3.21 -20.51
N VAL A 13 -31.30 3.83 -19.53
CA VAL A 13 -29.98 3.49 -19.08
C VAL A 13 -29.95 3.08 -17.62
N ALA A 14 -29.29 1.99 -17.30
CA ALA A 14 -29.03 1.58 -15.93
C ALA A 14 -27.80 2.34 -15.40
N VAL A 15 -27.97 3.15 -14.36
CA VAL A 15 -26.88 3.93 -13.75
C VAL A 15 -26.52 3.35 -12.40
N MET A 16 -25.26 2.94 -12.25
CA MET A 16 -24.68 2.52 -11.00
C MET A 16 -24.13 3.74 -10.25
N THR A 17 -24.67 4.02 -9.07
CA THR A 17 -24.23 5.13 -8.23
C THR A 17 -23.30 4.65 -7.11
N THR A 18 -22.62 5.58 -6.45
CA THR A 18 -21.81 5.27 -5.25
C THR A 18 -22.64 5.18 -3.96
N GLN A 19 -23.95 5.38 -4.05
CA GLN A 19 -24.85 5.27 -2.90
C GLN A 19 -25.17 3.79 -2.61
N PRO A 20 -25.45 3.39 -1.35
CA PRO A 20 -25.64 2.00 -0.96
C PRO A 20 -27.02 1.45 -1.38
N LEU A 21 -27.33 1.46 -2.66
CA LEU A 21 -28.63 1.07 -3.21
C LEU A 21 -28.70 -0.40 -3.69
N GLY A 22 -27.62 -1.14 -3.59
CA GLY A 22 -27.57 -2.57 -3.95
C GLY A 22 -27.64 -2.89 -5.45
N ARG A 23 -28.24 -2.03 -6.29
CA ARG A 23 -28.39 -2.21 -7.74
C ARG A 23 -28.25 -0.90 -8.52
N ALA A 24 -28.07 -1.01 -9.83
CA ALA A 24 -28.22 0.12 -10.74
C ALA A 24 -29.69 0.56 -10.80
N LEU A 25 -29.93 1.83 -11.03
CA LEU A 25 -31.27 2.41 -11.20
C LEU A 25 -31.46 2.86 -12.64
N ASP A 26 -32.67 2.77 -13.13
CA ASP A 26 -33.03 3.18 -14.48
C ASP A 26 -33.28 4.69 -14.56
N TYR A 27 -32.69 5.31 -15.59
CA TYR A 27 -32.89 6.71 -15.96
C TYR A 27 -33.09 6.81 -17.47
N LYS A 28 -33.65 7.92 -17.93
CA LYS A 28 -33.71 8.27 -19.36
C LYS A 28 -32.40 8.93 -19.76
N ALA A 29 -31.81 8.52 -20.87
CA ALA A 29 -30.63 9.20 -21.44
C ALA A 29 -30.96 10.66 -21.77
N PRO A 30 -29.98 11.60 -21.63
CA PRO A 30 -30.18 13.02 -21.90
C PRO A 30 -30.39 13.30 -23.40
N GLU A 31 -30.81 14.51 -23.79
CA GLU A 31 -31.06 14.88 -25.19
C GLU A 31 -29.87 14.62 -26.13
N GLY A 32 -28.65 14.80 -25.66
CA GLY A 32 -27.43 14.47 -26.43
C GLY A 32 -27.04 12.98 -26.40
N GLY A 33 -27.83 12.14 -25.76
CA GLY A 33 -27.46 10.75 -25.51
C GLY A 33 -26.29 10.58 -24.55
N CYS A 34 -25.83 9.34 -24.36
CA CYS A 34 -24.65 9.06 -23.56
C CYS A 34 -24.00 7.72 -23.92
N HIS A 35 -22.70 7.63 -23.76
CA HIS A 35 -21.96 6.38 -23.97
C HIS A 35 -22.09 5.42 -22.79
N MET A 36 -21.97 4.14 -23.06
CA MET A 36 -21.73 3.12 -22.05
C MET A 36 -20.45 3.47 -21.26
N GLY A 37 -20.57 3.47 -19.92
CA GLY A 37 -19.46 3.88 -19.04
C GLY A 37 -19.37 5.39 -18.81
N ALA A 38 -20.22 6.21 -19.42
CA ALA A 38 -20.22 7.66 -19.18
C ALA A 38 -20.48 7.95 -17.70
N PHE A 39 -19.74 8.91 -17.17
CA PHE A 39 -20.03 9.47 -15.85
C PHE A 39 -21.18 10.47 -15.98
N VAL A 40 -22.19 10.31 -15.15
CA VAL A 40 -23.42 11.10 -15.23
C VAL A 40 -23.83 11.63 -13.86
N GLU A 41 -24.45 12.79 -13.85
CA GLU A 41 -25.14 13.32 -12.69
C GLU A 41 -26.63 12.95 -12.80
N VAL A 42 -27.16 12.30 -11.76
CA VAL A 42 -28.55 11.81 -11.73
C VAL A 42 -29.26 12.27 -10.47
N PRO A 43 -30.59 12.49 -10.53
CA PRO A 43 -31.39 12.81 -9.35
C PRO A 43 -31.64 11.54 -8.52
N LEU A 44 -31.39 11.61 -7.21
CA LEU A 44 -31.69 10.56 -6.25
C LEU A 44 -32.46 11.16 -5.06
N GLY A 45 -33.79 11.05 -5.06
CA GLY A 45 -34.63 11.81 -4.16
C GLY A 45 -34.44 13.32 -4.36
N PRO A 46 -34.17 14.10 -3.29
CA PRO A 46 -33.86 15.53 -3.39
C PRO A 46 -32.40 15.84 -3.76
N ARG A 47 -31.53 14.84 -3.80
CA ARG A 47 -30.09 14.99 -4.03
C ARG A 47 -29.72 14.71 -5.47
N LYS A 48 -28.63 15.34 -5.93
CA LYS A 48 -27.95 14.99 -7.16
C LYS A 48 -26.74 14.13 -6.79
N VAL A 49 -26.55 13.03 -7.50
CA VAL A 49 -25.44 12.10 -7.24
C VAL A 49 -24.74 11.73 -8.54
N ILE A 50 -23.45 11.43 -8.43
CA ILE A 50 -22.67 10.93 -9.56
C ILE A 50 -22.86 9.42 -9.67
N GLY A 51 -23.03 8.96 -10.90
CA GLY A 51 -23.07 7.54 -11.26
C GLY A 51 -22.34 7.28 -12.56
N VAL A 52 -22.33 6.02 -12.94
CA VAL A 52 -21.75 5.54 -14.21
C VAL A 52 -22.82 4.75 -14.95
N VAL A 53 -22.97 5.02 -16.24
CA VAL A 53 -23.85 4.24 -17.12
C VAL A 53 -23.30 2.81 -17.21
N TRP A 54 -24.04 1.86 -16.63
CA TRP A 54 -23.58 0.48 -16.45
C TRP A 54 -24.14 -0.49 -17.47
N GLY A 55 -25.28 -0.16 -18.07
CA GLY A 55 -25.98 -0.98 -19.03
C GLY A 55 -27.24 -0.32 -19.56
N ALA A 56 -28.00 -1.06 -20.37
CA ALA A 56 -29.36 -0.70 -20.71
C ALA A 56 -30.28 -0.83 -19.48
N GLY A 57 -31.23 0.06 -19.34
CA GLY A 57 -32.25 -0.03 -18.29
C GLY A 57 -33.13 -1.25 -18.47
N GLN A 58 -33.64 -1.79 -17.36
CA GLN A 58 -34.49 -2.99 -17.35
C GLN A 58 -36.00 -2.66 -17.48
N GLY A 59 -36.37 -1.41 -17.20
CA GLY A 59 -37.76 -0.98 -17.25
C GLY A 59 -38.64 -1.48 -16.09
N ASP A 60 -38.00 -1.77 -14.95
CA ASP A 60 -38.65 -2.30 -13.74
C ASP A 60 -39.66 -1.33 -13.11
N TYR A 61 -39.73 -0.07 -13.58
CA TYR A 61 -40.60 0.99 -13.08
C TYR A 61 -41.49 1.55 -14.18
N GLU A 62 -42.64 2.12 -13.79
CA GLU A 62 -43.46 2.89 -14.70
C GLU A 62 -42.64 3.99 -15.39
N LEU A 63 -42.70 4.04 -16.72
CA LEU A 63 -41.92 4.99 -17.54
C LEU A 63 -42.14 6.46 -17.16
N SER A 64 -43.33 6.80 -16.63
CA SER A 64 -43.68 8.12 -16.11
C SER A 64 -42.90 8.54 -14.88
N ARG A 65 -42.44 7.57 -14.08
CA ARG A 65 -41.67 7.79 -12.84
C ARG A 65 -40.14 7.80 -13.05
N ILE A 66 -39.69 7.33 -14.22
CA ILE A 66 -38.27 7.29 -14.55
C ILE A 66 -37.80 8.70 -14.90
N ARG A 67 -36.89 9.23 -14.10
CA ARG A 67 -36.31 10.55 -14.29
C ARG A 67 -35.18 10.52 -15.33
N SER A 68 -34.87 11.68 -15.93
CA SER A 68 -33.78 11.80 -16.88
C SER A 68 -32.42 12.02 -16.15
N VAL A 69 -31.35 11.60 -16.79
CA VAL A 69 -29.99 12.02 -16.46
C VAL A 69 -29.93 13.56 -16.55
N ILE A 70 -29.35 14.22 -15.53
CA ILE A 70 -29.26 15.67 -15.48
C ILE A 70 -28.23 16.17 -16.49
N ARG A 71 -27.05 15.56 -16.48
CA ARG A 71 -25.97 15.87 -17.45
C ARG A 71 -24.95 14.74 -17.52
N VAL A 72 -24.26 14.64 -18.64
CA VAL A 72 -23.03 13.85 -18.79
C VAL A 72 -21.86 14.69 -18.31
N LEU A 73 -20.96 14.10 -17.54
CA LEU A 73 -19.79 14.78 -17.00
C LEU A 73 -18.64 14.82 -18.02
N ASP A 74 -17.81 15.87 -17.95
CA ASP A 74 -16.61 16.01 -18.78
C ASP A 74 -15.49 15.09 -18.25
N ALA A 75 -15.66 13.79 -18.44
CA ALA A 75 -14.70 12.76 -18.09
C ALA A 75 -14.72 11.63 -19.13
N ALA A 76 -13.57 11.04 -19.40
CA ALA A 76 -13.50 9.88 -20.28
C ALA A 76 -14.38 8.74 -19.76
N PRO A 77 -15.20 8.11 -20.60
CA PRO A 77 -16.08 7.02 -20.17
C PRO A 77 -15.28 5.87 -19.54
N MET A 78 -15.81 5.29 -18.47
CA MET A 78 -15.24 4.13 -17.81
C MET A 78 -15.16 2.95 -18.76
N ARG A 79 -13.97 2.50 -19.10
CA ARG A 79 -13.72 1.40 -20.03
C ARG A 79 -14.38 0.11 -19.58
N LYS A 80 -14.70 -0.75 -20.54
CA LYS A 80 -15.28 -2.07 -20.31
C LYS A 80 -14.42 -2.92 -19.36
N GLU A 81 -13.10 -2.86 -19.55
CA GLU A 81 -12.14 -3.59 -18.74
C GLU A 81 -12.22 -3.20 -17.26
N LEU A 82 -12.31 -1.90 -16.96
CA LEU A 82 -12.47 -1.42 -15.59
C LEU A 82 -13.83 -1.83 -15.00
N ARG A 83 -14.93 -1.68 -15.75
CA ARG A 83 -16.26 -2.14 -15.29
C ARG A 83 -16.28 -3.64 -15.01
N SER A 84 -15.69 -4.45 -15.89
CA SER A 84 -15.57 -5.90 -15.69
C SER A 84 -14.69 -6.24 -14.48
N PHE A 85 -13.60 -5.52 -14.29
CA PHE A 85 -12.73 -5.67 -13.11
C PHE A 85 -13.50 -5.37 -11.82
N LEU A 86 -14.19 -4.22 -11.74
CA LEU A 86 -14.97 -3.84 -10.57
C LEU A 86 -16.07 -4.86 -10.26
N THR A 87 -16.77 -5.36 -11.29
CA THR A 87 -17.83 -6.37 -11.13
C THR A 87 -17.24 -7.68 -10.57
N ARG A 88 -16.15 -8.18 -11.14
CA ARG A 88 -15.50 -9.42 -10.68
C ARG A 88 -14.88 -9.28 -9.31
N ALA A 89 -14.24 -8.13 -9.03
CA ALA A 89 -13.67 -7.83 -7.72
C ALA A 89 -14.77 -7.74 -6.64
N ALA A 90 -15.90 -7.10 -6.94
CA ALA A 90 -17.06 -7.03 -6.04
C ALA A 90 -17.62 -8.43 -5.72
N ALA A 91 -17.78 -9.26 -6.75
CA ALA A 91 -18.24 -10.65 -6.59
C ALA A 91 -17.25 -11.49 -5.78
N TYR A 92 -15.95 -11.36 -6.06
CA TYR A 92 -14.90 -12.11 -5.34
C TYR A 92 -14.84 -11.73 -3.86
N THR A 93 -14.89 -10.43 -3.54
CA THR A 93 -14.77 -9.93 -2.16
C THR A 93 -16.10 -9.87 -1.41
N LEU A 94 -17.20 -10.26 -2.04
CA LEU A 94 -18.57 -10.11 -1.53
C LEU A 94 -18.90 -8.67 -1.11
N THR A 95 -18.32 -7.71 -1.80
CA THR A 95 -18.49 -6.28 -1.54
C THR A 95 -19.64 -5.73 -2.39
N PRO A 96 -20.56 -4.94 -1.83
CA PRO A 96 -21.57 -4.26 -2.62
C PRO A 96 -20.97 -3.40 -3.74
N MET A 97 -21.51 -3.52 -4.96
CA MET A 97 -20.99 -2.82 -6.14
C MET A 97 -20.81 -1.30 -5.96
N PRO A 98 -21.73 -0.56 -5.28
CA PRO A 98 -21.52 0.86 -4.98
C PRO A 98 -20.26 1.17 -4.17
N ALA A 99 -19.91 0.29 -3.23
CA ALA A 99 -18.68 0.44 -2.43
C ALA A 99 -17.43 0.19 -3.27
N MET A 100 -17.47 -0.80 -4.16
CA MET A 100 -16.39 -1.08 -5.12
C MET A 100 -16.24 0.05 -6.13
N LEU A 101 -17.33 0.57 -6.69
CA LEU A 101 -17.33 1.71 -7.62
C LEU A 101 -16.70 2.97 -6.98
N ARG A 102 -16.92 3.16 -5.69
CA ARG A 102 -16.35 4.28 -4.94
C ARG A 102 -14.82 4.29 -4.96
N LEU A 103 -14.17 3.12 -5.04
CA LEU A 103 -12.70 3.03 -5.17
C LEU A 103 -12.20 3.63 -6.49
N ALA A 104 -12.96 3.45 -7.58
CA ALA A 104 -12.61 3.96 -8.91
C ALA A 104 -13.01 5.43 -9.13
N THR A 105 -13.89 5.97 -8.28
CA THR A 105 -14.47 7.33 -8.42
C THR A 105 -14.03 8.28 -7.31
N ARG A 106 -12.94 8.00 -6.61
CA ARG A 106 -12.42 8.82 -5.49
C ARG A 106 -11.78 10.15 -5.91
N ALA A 107 -11.93 10.57 -7.16
CA ALA A 107 -11.45 11.87 -7.59
C ALA A 107 -12.44 12.97 -7.16
N PRO A 108 -12.02 13.95 -6.36
CA PRO A 108 -12.87 15.07 -6.01
C PRO A 108 -13.13 15.97 -7.22
N GLY A 109 -14.34 16.54 -7.32
CA GLY A 109 -14.69 17.43 -8.41
C GLY A 109 -14.77 16.76 -9.79
N LEU A 110 -15.11 15.49 -9.83
CA LEU A 110 -15.24 14.68 -11.07
C LEU A 110 -16.31 15.25 -12.01
N GLY A 111 -17.26 16.03 -11.49
CA GLY A 111 -18.31 16.69 -12.23
C GLY A 111 -18.06 18.19 -12.49
N ASP A 112 -17.01 18.73 -11.95
CA ASP A 112 -16.72 20.17 -12.07
C ASP A 112 -16.02 20.45 -13.39
N PRO A 113 -16.30 21.61 -14.04
CA PRO A 113 -15.53 22.03 -15.18
C PRO A 113 -14.05 22.19 -14.77
N PRO A 114 -13.11 22.02 -15.71
CA PRO A 114 -11.69 22.18 -15.41
C PRO A 114 -11.46 23.60 -14.85
N SER A 115 -10.82 23.70 -13.70
CA SER A 115 -10.43 24.99 -13.17
C SER A 115 -9.40 25.62 -14.09
N MET A 116 -9.67 26.86 -14.53
CA MET A 116 -8.76 27.61 -15.37
C MET A 116 -7.79 28.41 -14.50
N ARG A 117 -6.59 28.63 -15.01
CA ARG A 117 -5.60 29.57 -14.46
C ARG A 117 -5.12 30.52 -15.54
N LYS A 118 -4.76 31.71 -15.16
CA LYS A 118 -4.15 32.65 -16.07
C LYS A 118 -2.68 32.37 -16.25
N ILE A 119 -2.25 32.29 -17.50
CA ILE A 119 -0.87 32.13 -17.91
C ILE A 119 -0.46 33.33 -18.77
N TYR A 120 0.81 33.65 -18.73
CA TYR A 120 1.41 34.81 -19.34
C TYR A 120 2.52 34.37 -20.28
N ARG A 121 2.52 34.91 -21.51
CA ARG A 121 3.55 34.70 -22.51
C ARG A 121 3.88 35.97 -23.27
N ARG A 122 4.95 35.96 -24.06
CA ARG A 122 5.32 37.11 -24.91
C ARG A 122 4.16 37.43 -25.87
N GLY A 123 3.76 38.70 -25.91
CA GLY A 123 2.82 39.27 -26.87
C GLY A 123 3.55 39.96 -28.01
N GLU A 124 2.80 40.38 -29.05
CA GLU A 124 3.34 41.09 -30.21
C GLU A 124 3.48 42.60 -29.95
N GLY A 125 2.79 43.12 -28.93
CA GLY A 125 2.82 44.56 -28.60
C GLY A 125 4.15 45.00 -28.00
N GLU A 126 4.45 46.28 -28.16
CA GLU A 126 5.58 46.95 -27.52
C GLU A 126 5.09 47.91 -26.44
N PRO A 127 5.79 48.05 -25.32
CA PRO A 127 5.37 48.98 -24.28
C PRO A 127 5.67 50.42 -24.64
N ASP A 128 4.73 51.36 -24.39
CA ASP A 128 4.89 52.80 -24.66
C ASP A 128 6.17 53.40 -24.07
N ARG A 129 6.61 52.88 -22.93
CA ARG A 129 7.85 53.28 -22.26
C ARG A 129 8.56 52.03 -21.73
N MET A 130 9.79 51.82 -22.17
CA MET A 130 10.64 50.76 -21.67
C MET A 130 11.30 51.20 -20.35
N THR A 131 11.04 50.46 -19.28
CA THR A 131 11.72 50.59 -17.99
C THR A 131 12.52 49.32 -17.72
N ASP A 132 13.52 49.36 -16.84
CA ASP A 132 14.34 48.17 -16.52
C ASP A 132 13.52 47.01 -15.99
N ALA A 133 12.45 47.27 -15.21
CA ALA A 133 11.53 46.24 -14.76
C ALA A 133 10.75 45.62 -15.92
N ARG A 134 10.26 46.40 -16.87
CA ARG A 134 9.56 45.91 -18.06
C ARG A 134 10.48 45.13 -18.99
N ARG A 135 11.72 45.64 -19.17
CA ARG A 135 12.75 44.94 -19.95
C ARG A 135 13.02 43.57 -19.42
N ARG A 136 13.27 43.40 -18.12
CA ARG A 136 13.50 42.07 -17.49
C ARG A 136 12.36 41.09 -17.74
N VAL A 137 11.09 41.54 -17.65
CA VAL A 137 9.94 40.64 -17.95
C VAL A 137 9.98 40.16 -19.39
N LEU A 138 10.23 41.06 -20.34
CA LEU A 138 10.24 40.71 -21.77
C LEU A 138 11.46 39.89 -22.15
N GLU A 139 12.63 40.13 -21.54
CA GLU A 139 13.83 39.33 -21.70
C GLU A 139 13.61 37.92 -21.16
N THR A 140 13.03 37.75 -19.95
CA THR A 140 12.66 36.48 -19.40
C THR A 140 11.73 35.69 -20.35
N LEU A 141 10.65 36.34 -20.85
CA LEU A 141 9.74 35.70 -21.79
C LEU A 141 10.38 35.33 -23.13
N THR A 142 11.35 36.13 -23.59
CA THR A 142 12.07 35.86 -24.83
C THR A 142 13.09 34.76 -24.68
N GLU A 143 13.78 34.70 -23.55
CA GLU A 143 14.76 33.66 -23.23
C GLU A 143 14.11 32.26 -23.17
N TYR A 144 12.90 32.18 -22.62
CA TYR A 144 12.16 30.92 -22.46
C TYR A 144 11.19 30.63 -23.64
N GLY A 145 11.13 31.50 -24.67
CA GLY A 145 10.41 31.27 -25.93
C GLY A 145 8.93 30.96 -25.74
N ASP A 146 8.48 29.81 -26.19
CA ASP A 146 7.07 29.40 -26.18
C ASP A 146 6.55 28.97 -24.77
N LEU A 147 7.37 29.02 -23.75
CA LEU A 147 6.92 28.71 -22.40
C LEU A 147 6.00 29.78 -21.85
N SER A 148 5.03 29.36 -21.08
CA SER A 148 4.07 30.24 -20.40
C SER A 148 4.19 30.11 -18.89
N PHE A 149 4.03 31.23 -18.19
CA PHE A 149 4.24 31.33 -16.75
C PHE A 149 2.96 31.79 -16.06
N THR A 150 2.76 31.41 -14.82
CA THR A 150 1.77 32.06 -13.96
C THR A 150 2.27 33.47 -13.57
N LEU A 151 1.37 34.35 -13.15
CA LEU A 151 1.74 35.70 -12.69
C LEU A 151 2.81 35.68 -11.60
N LYS A 152 2.73 34.69 -10.69
CA LYS A 152 3.68 34.54 -9.60
C LYS A 152 5.06 34.11 -10.12
N GLU A 153 5.09 33.07 -10.93
CA GLU A 153 6.34 32.54 -11.51
C GLU A 153 7.06 33.61 -12.33
N LEU A 154 6.32 34.32 -13.19
CA LEU A 154 6.90 35.38 -14.02
C LEU A 154 7.41 36.57 -13.17
N ALA A 155 6.70 36.94 -12.12
CA ALA A 155 7.12 37.96 -11.19
C ALA A 155 8.39 37.61 -10.42
N GLU A 156 8.47 36.35 -9.93
CA GLU A 156 9.64 35.83 -9.23
C GLU A 156 10.86 35.73 -10.15
N MET A 157 10.70 35.18 -11.35
CA MET A 157 11.81 34.97 -12.29
C MET A 157 12.38 36.29 -12.82
N SER A 158 11.50 37.28 -13.13
CA SER A 158 11.92 38.58 -13.63
C SER A 158 12.28 39.59 -12.52
N GLY A 159 12.08 39.24 -11.23
CA GLY A 159 12.37 40.06 -10.08
C GLY A 159 11.53 41.38 -10.09
N VAL A 160 10.23 41.29 -10.44
CA VAL A 160 9.33 42.42 -10.52
C VAL A 160 8.03 42.18 -9.76
N THR A 161 7.27 43.25 -9.53
CA THR A 161 5.93 43.12 -8.94
C THR A 161 4.89 42.72 -10.00
N ALA A 162 3.80 42.04 -9.57
CA ALA A 162 2.69 41.68 -10.44
C ALA A 162 2.06 42.85 -11.20
N SER A 163 2.15 44.09 -10.67
CA SER A 163 1.64 45.28 -11.32
C SER A 163 2.36 45.65 -12.62
N VAL A 164 3.68 45.41 -12.69
CA VAL A 164 4.47 45.61 -13.91
C VAL A 164 4.00 44.69 -15.02
N ILE A 165 3.78 43.40 -14.71
CA ILE A 165 3.30 42.40 -15.67
C ILE A 165 1.90 42.77 -16.17
N LYS A 166 0.97 43.12 -15.27
CA LYS A 166 -0.38 43.58 -15.64
C LYS A 166 -0.37 44.83 -16.53
N GLY A 167 0.56 45.77 -16.27
CA GLY A 167 0.76 46.91 -17.13
C GLY A 167 1.21 46.54 -18.54
N LEU A 168 2.07 45.55 -18.70
CA LEU A 168 2.49 45.00 -19.99
C LEU A 168 1.36 44.25 -20.72
N VAL A 169 0.47 43.59 -19.96
CA VAL A 169 -0.73 42.96 -20.53
C VAL A 169 -1.66 43.98 -21.15
N ILE A 170 -1.92 45.09 -20.47
CA ILE A 170 -2.77 46.20 -21.00
C ILE A 170 -2.20 46.77 -22.30
N GLN A 171 -0.87 46.77 -22.44
CA GLN A 171 -0.17 47.27 -23.62
C GLN A 171 0.05 46.22 -24.72
N GLY A 172 -0.45 44.98 -24.52
CA GLY A 172 -0.33 43.90 -25.48
C GLY A 172 1.09 43.31 -25.62
N ALA A 173 2.05 43.81 -24.82
CA ALA A 173 3.42 43.29 -24.81
C ALA A 173 3.55 41.91 -24.11
N VAL A 174 2.60 41.59 -23.24
CA VAL A 174 2.40 40.27 -22.61
C VAL A 174 0.98 39.84 -22.87
N LEU A 175 0.80 38.60 -23.31
CA LEU A 175 -0.51 37.99 -23.51
C LEU A 175 -0.92 37.26 -22.25
N GLU A 176 -2.10 37.59 -21.73
CA GLU A 176 -2.78 36.80 -20.68
C GLU A 176 -3.75 35.83 -21.34
N GLN A 177 -3.65 34.54 -21.03
CA GLN A 177 -4.51 33.51 -21.56
C GLN A 177 -5.03 32.61 -20.44
N ASP A 178 -6.25 32.13 -20.61
CA ASP A 178 -6.77 31.08 -19.76
C ASP A 178 -6.22 29.70 -20.18
N SER A 179 -5.64 29.00 -19.24
CA SER A 179 -5.11 27.64 -19.42
C SER A 179 -5.72 26.71 -18.39
N PRO A 180 -6.00 25.46 -18.73
CA PRO A 180 -6.38 24.48 -17.73
C PRO A 180 -5.35 24.44 -16.59
N ARG A 181 -5.83 24.47 -15.35
CA ARG A 181 -4.95 24.35 -14.18
C ARG A 181 -4.25 22.98 -14.14
N ASP A 182 -4.95 21.95 -14.60
CA ASP A 182 -4.47 20.60 -14.66
C ASP A 182 -3.74 20.37 -15.99
N LEU A 183 -2.44 20.65 -16.04
CA LEU A 183 -1.62 20.40 -17.21
C LEU A 183 -1.35 18.91 -17.40
N PRO A 184 -1.21 18.43 -18.66
CA PRO A 184 -0.74 17.08 -18.95
C PRO A 184 0.60 16.77 -18.27
N PHE A 185 0.87 15.50 -18.04
CA PHE A 185 2.20 15.04 -17.63
C PHE A 185 3.16 15.17 -18.82
N MET A 186 4.42 15.49 -18.53
CA MET A 186 5.47 15.44 -19.55
C MET A 186 5.55 14.01 -20.10
N ARG A 187 5.71 13.92 -21.42
CA ARG A 187 5.83 12.61 -22.08
C ARG A 187 7.15 11.96 -21.70
N MET A 188 7.07 10.71 -21.28
CA MET A 188 8.22 9.88 -20.96
C MET A 188 8.84 9.32 -22.23
N ASP A 189 10.16 9.30 -22.30
CA ASP A 189 10.92 8.76 -23.41
C ASP A 189 11.49 7.38 -23.06
N PRO A 190 10.92 6.28 -23.60
CA PRO A 190 11.45 4.94 -23.38
C PRO A 190 12.73 4.64 -24.14
N SER A 191 13.19 5.52 -25.03
CA SER A 191 14.42 5.34 -25.83
C SER A 191 15.68 5.82 -25.10
N LEU A 192 15.53 6.58 -24.01
CA LEU A 192 16.66 6.99 -23.18
C LEU A 192 17.45 5.77 -22.68
N PRO A 193 18.78 5.89 -22.53
CA PRO A 193 19.61 4.76 -22.13
C PRO A 193 19.26 4.25 -20.74
N SER A 194 19.21 2.93 -20.59
CA SER A 194 19.14 2.27 -19.30
C SER A 194 20.50 2.30 -18.62
N LYS A 195 20.52 2.00 -17.33
CA LYS A 195 21.77 1.64 -16.65
C LYS A 195 22.32 0.36 -17.28
N GLU A 196 23.62 0.19 -17.20
CA GLU A 196 24.27 -1.06 -17.57
C GLU A 196 23.73 -2.21 -16.74
N LEU A 197 23.19 -3.22 -17.40
CA LEU A 197 22.59 -4.40 -16.81
C LEU A 197 23.60 -5.55 -16.81
N THR A 198 23.61 -6.36 -15.76
CA THR A 198 24.31 -7.64 -15.77
C THR A 198 23.65 -8.59 -16.78
N GLU A 199 24.31 -9.68 -17.14
CA GLU A 199 23.79 -10.67 -18.08
C GLU A 199 22.46 -11.27 -17.60
N ASP A 200 22.34 -11.60 -16.31
CA ASP A 200 21.10 -12.10 -15.69
C ASP A 200 19.98 -11.06 -15.78
N GLN A 201 20.28 -9.79 -15.46
CA GLN A 201 19.33 -8.68 -15.53
C GLN A 201 18.88 -8.41 -16.97
N ALA A 202 19.81 -8.45 -17.92
CA ALA A 202 19.51 -8.24 -19.33
C ALA A 202 18.59 -9.37 -19.87
N SER A 203 18.90 -10.62 -19.52
CA SER A 203 18.08 -11.79 -19.90
C SER A 203 16.68 -11.71 -19.30
N ALA A 204 16.57 -11.36 -18.01
CA ALA A 204 15.30 -11.17 -17.33
C ALA A 204 14.50 -10.02 -17.96
N SER A 205 15.14 -8.88 -18.25
CA SER A 205 14.52 -7.72 -18.87
C SER A 205 13.99 -8.05 -20.28
N ALA A 206 14.77 -8.80 -21.08
CA ALA A 206 14.37 -9.22 -22.41
C ALA A 206 13.11 -10.13 -22.37
N LEU A 207 13.07 -11.07 -21.42
CA LEU A 207 11.92 -11.96 -21.23
C LEU A 207 10.66 -11.15 -20.86
N LEU A 208 10.76 -10.21 -19.92
CA LEU A 208 9.64 -9.35 -19.55
C LEU A 208 9.19 -8.45 -20.70
N ALA A 209 10.13 -7.90 -21.48
CA ALA A 209 9.82 -7.04 -22.63
C ALA A 209 9.07 -7.80 -23.72
N VAL A 210 9.47 -9.04 -24.02
CA VAL A 210 8.75 -9.94 -24.96
C VAL A 210 7.32 -10.20 -24.47
N GLY A 211 7.16 -10.50 -23.18
CA GLY A 211 5.83 -10.68 -22.58
C GLY A 211 4.95 -9.44 -22.74
N VAL A 212 5.47 -8.26 -22.45
CA VAL A 212 4.73 -6.99 -22.59
C VAL A 212 4.39 -6.69 -24.06
N ALA A 213 5.33 -6.91 -24.97
CA ALA A 213 5.13 -6.68 -26.41
C ALA A 213 4.09 -7.62 -27.02
N SER A 214 3.90 -8.82 -26.47
CA SER A 214 2.88 -9.76 -26.95
C SER A 214 1.45 -9.23 -26.83
N GLY A 215 1.19 -8.26 -25.97
CA GLY A 215 -0.14 -7.70 -25.74
C GLY A 215 -1.12 -8.67 -25.08
N THR A 216 -0.64 -9.82 -24.57
CA THR A 216 -1.44 -10.86 -23.92
C THR A 216 -1.22 -10.85 -22.42
N TYR A 217 -2.17 -11.45 -21.68
CA TYR A 217 -2.02 -11.63 -20.25
C TYR A 217 -0.95 -12.67 -19.91
N GLY A 218 -0.11 -12.33 -18.95
CA GLY A 218 0.83 -13.23 -18.30
C GLY A 218 1.21 -12.70 -16.94
N THR A 219 1.64 -13.58 -16.04
CA THR A 219 2.16 -13.19 -14.70
C THR A 219 3.54 -13.78 -14.53
N THR A 220 4.49 -12.93 -14.19
CA THR A 220 5.88 -13.30 -13.90
C THR A 220 6.20 -13.03 -12.42
N LEU A 221 6.71 -14.02 -11.73
CA LEU A 221 7.34 -13.86 -10.42
C LEU A 221 8.82 -13.55 -10.65
N LEU A 222 9.19 -12.27 -10.47
CA LEU A 222 10.58 -11.80 -10.50
C LEU A 222 11.17 -11.93 -9.09
N ARG A 223 11.80 -13.05 -8.83
CA ARG A 223 12.50 -13.33 -7.58
C ARG A 223 13.94 -12.85 -7.67
N GLY A 224 14.41 -12.13 -6.67
CA GLY A 224 15.81 -11.71 -6.64
C GLY A 224 16.22 -11.26 -5.27
N VAL A 225 17.44 -11.62 -4.86
CA VAL A 225 17.99 -11.22 -3.57
C VAL A 225 17.94 -9.70 -3.38
N THR A 226 17.97 -9.24 -2.14
CA THR A 226 18.01 -7.81 -1.85
C THR A 226 19.25 -7.19 -2.49
N GLY A 227 19.07 -6.15 -3.33
CA GLY A 227 20.16 -5.53 -4.08
C GLY A 227 20.49 -6.18 -5.43
N SER A 228 19.70 -7.14 -5.92
CA SER A 228 19.92 -7.77 -7.24
C SER A 228 19.50 -6.92 -8.45
N GLY A 229 18.97 -5.70 -8.23
CA GLY A 229 18.56 -4.82 -9.32
C GLY A 229 17.19 -5.12 -9.93
N LYS A 230 16.28 -5.79 -9.21
CA LYS A 230 14.87 -6.02 -9.65
C LYS A 230 14.22 -4.77 -10.23
N THR A 231 14.48 -3.62 -9.60
CA THR A 231 13.94 -2.33 -10.05
C THR A 231 14.37 -1.99 -11.47
N GLU A 232 15.63 -2.13 -11.79
CA GLU A 232 16.15 -1.85 -13.14
C GLU A 232 15.52 -2.80 -14.17
N VAL A 233 15.38 -4.08 -13.80
CA VAL A 233 14.77 -5.10 -14.66
C VAL A 233 13.31 -4.77 -14.98
N TYR A 234 12.48 -4.45 -14.00
CA TYR A 234 11.08 -4.15 -14.28
C TYR A 234 10.88 -2.75 -14.91
N LEU A 235 11.80 -1.79 -14.72
CA LEU A 235 11.76 -0.52 -15.45
C LEU A 235 11.97 -0.73 -16.97
N GLU A 236 12.73 -1.73 -17.39
CA GLU A 236 12.82 -2.10 -18.81
C GLU A 236 11.50 -2.69 -19.33
N ALA A 237 10.75 -3.44 -18.50
CA ALA A 237 9.40 -3.85 -18.86
C ALA A 237 8.44 -2.65 -18.97
N VAL A 238 8.59 -1.61 -18.12
CA VAL A 238 7.87 -0.33 -18.26
C VAL A 238 8.23 0.34 -19.59
N ALA A 239 9.51 0.38 -19.95
CA ALA A 239 9.95 0.93 -21.25
C ALA A 239 9.30 0.19 -22.43
N ALA A 240 9.20 -1.14 -22.36
CA ALA A 240 8.53 -1.95 -23.38
C ALA A 240 7.03 -1.62 -23.49
N ALA A 241 6.34 -1.39 -22.36
CA ALA A 241 4.94 -0.97 -22.35
C ALA A 241 4.77 0.40 -23.02
N LEU A 242 5.63 1.35 -22.73
CA LEU A 242 5.61 2.69 -23.33
C LEU A 242 5.91 2.66 -24.82
N LYS A 243 6.88 1.85 -25.28
CA LYS A 243 7.18 1.63 -26.70
C LYS A 243 5.99 1.03 -27.45
N SER A 244 5.19 0.20 -26.78
CA SER A 244 3.94 -0.37 -27.32
C SER A 244 2.74 0.59 -27.26
N GLY A 245 2.92 1.86 -26.84
CA GLY A 245 1.85 2.84 -26.69
C GLY A 245 0.89 2.51 -25.54
N ARG A 246 1.31 1.69 -24.57
CA ARG A 246 0.49 1.27 -23.44
C ARG A 246 0.95 1.92 -22.14
N GLN A 247 -0.01 2.09 -21.22
CA GLN A 247 0.26 2.65 -19.88
C GLN A 247 0.78 1.56 -18.93
N ALA A 248 1.62 1.98 -17.98
CA ALA A 248 2.14 1.11 -16.92
C ALA A 248 1.72 1.60 -15.53
N LEU A 249 1.42 0.65 -14.65
CA LEU A 249 1.16 0.86 -13.23
C LEU A 249 2.24 0.15 -12.41
N VAL A 250 2.92 0.90 -11.54
CA VAL A 250 3.86 0.35 -10.57
C VAL A 250 3.27 0.53 -9.18
N LEU A 251 2.94 -0.57 -8.52
CA LEU A 251 2.48 -0.59 -7.14
C LEU A 251 3.68 -0.75 -6.21
N LEU A 252 3.75 0.12 -5.22
CA LEU A 252 4.76 0.08 -4.16
C LEU A 252 4.06 0.07 -2.80
N PRO A 253 4.66 -0.55 -1.77
CA PRO A 253 4.28 -0.26 -0.38
C PRO A 253 4.43 1.25 -0.12
N GLU A 254 3.49 1.87 0.63
CA GLU A 254 3.51 3.34 0.84
C GLU A 254 4.85 3.88 1.34
N ILE A 255 5.57 3.09 2.15
CA ILE A 255 6.89 3.43 2.70
C ILE A 255 7.98 3.40 1.62
N ALA A 256 7.82 2.58 0.58
CA ALA A 256 8.80 2.42 -0.50
C ALA A 256 8.70 3.52 -1.59
N LEU A 257 7.65 4.36 -1.55
CA LEU A 257 7.50 5.51 -2.42
C LEU A 257 8.45 6.65 -1.98
N THR A 258 9.73 6.47 -2.26
CA THR A 258 10.78 7.41 -1.87
C THR A 258 11.15 8.34 -3.03
N GLU A 259 11.69 9.52 -2.70
CA GLU A 259 12.24 10.43 -3.72
C GLU A 259 13.34 9.76 -4.56
N GLN A 260 14.16 8.93 -3.93
CA GLN A 260 15.19 8.17 -4.62
C GLN A 260 14.62 7.25 -5.72
N PHE A 261 13.49 6.60 -5.45
CA PHE A 261 12.80 5.78 -6.46
C PHE A 261 12.25 6.64 -7.60
N LEU A 262 11.61 7.77 -7.27
CA LEU A 262 11.07 8.70 -8.27
C LEU A 262 12.17 9.32 -9.13
N HIS A 263 13.31 9.69 -8.54
CA HIS A 263 14.49 10.16 -9.28
C HIS A 263 15.04 9.08 -10.23
N ARG A 264 15.04 7.82 -9.80
CA ARG A 264 15.46 6.70 -10.66
C ARG A 264 14.56 6.56 -11.88
N VAL A 265 13.23 6.67 -11.70
CA VAL A 265 12.27 6.66 -12.81
C VAL A 265 12.43 7.87 -13.72
N GLN A 266 12.60 9.06 -13.13
CA GLN A 266 12.84 10.28 -13.89
C GLN A 266 14.15 10.22 -14.69
N ALA A 267 15.22 9.71 -14.12
CA ALA A 267 16.49 9.51 -14.82
C ALA A 267 16.36 8.53 -15.99
N ARG A 268 15.55 7.45 -15.82
CA ARG A 268 15.34 6.43 -16.87
C ARG A 268 14.47 6.94 -18.03
N PHE A 269 13.50 7.81 -17.76
CA PHE A 269 12.48 8.19 -18.75
C PHE A 269 12.43 9.70 -19.06
N GLY A 270 13.30 10.52 -18.49
CA GLY A 270 13.38 11.97 -18.72
C GLY A 270 12.26 12.80 -18.09
N ALA A 271 11.23 12.17 -17.51
CA ALA A 271 10.08 12.85 -16.93
C ALA A 271 9.62 12.19 -15.63
N LYS A 272 8.97 12.98 -14.76
CA LYS A 272 8.38 12.46 -13.52
C LYS A 272 7.12 11.66 -13.79
N PRO A 273 6.92 10.51 -13.11
CA PRO A 273 5.69 9.74 -13.18
C PRO A 273 4.53 10.43 -12.45
N ALA A 274 3.31 9.99 -12.69
CA ALA A 274 2.16 10.35 -11.88
C ALA A 274 2.18 9.57 -10.55
N GLU A 275 2.08 10.27 -9.42
CA GLU A 275 2.21 9.70 -8.07
C GLU A 275 0.84 9.59 -7.38
N TRP A 276 0.38 8.37 -7.09
CA TRP A 276 -0.92 8.12 -6.46
C TRP A 276 -0.78 7.50 -5.08
N HIS A 277 -0.89 8.33 -4.03
CA HIS A 277 -0.74 7.91 -2.63
C HIS A 277 -1.64 8.72 -1.68
N SER A 278 -1.65 8.34 -0.40
CA SER A 278 -2.49 8.97 0.64
C SER A 278 -2.16 10.45 0.88
N GLY A 279 -0.89 10.83 0.74
CA GLY A 279 -0.42 12.20 0.90
C GLY A 279 -0.64 13.14 -0.30
N ALA A 280 -1.10 12.64 -1.45
CA ALA A 280 -1.40 13.49 -2.60
C ALA A 280 -2.59 14.42 -2.32
N THR A 281 -2.46 15.69 -2.71
CA THR A 281 -3.51 16.70 -2.56
C THR A 281 -4.74 16.35 -3.40
N MET A 282 -5.89 16.91 -3.04
CA MET A 282 -7.15 16.71 -3.77
C MET A 282 -7.03 17.16 -5.25
N THR A 283 -6.29 18.24 -5.49
CA THR A 283 -6.03 18.74 -6.85
C THR A 283 -5.18 17.79 -7.66
N GLU A 284 -4.10 17.26 -7.08
CA GLU A 284 -3.24 16.27 -7.74
C GLU A 284 -3.99 14.99 -8.05
N ARG A 285 -4.79 14.48 -7.10
CA ARG A 285 -5.62 13.28 -7.32
C ARG A 285 -6.60 13.47 -8.47
N ARG A 286 -7.26 14.63 -8.57
CA ARG A 286 -8.17 14.93 -9.69
C ARG A 286 -7.39 14.97 -11.01
N ARG A 287 -6.26 15.68 -11.04
CA ARG A 287 -5.39 15.75 -12.23
C ARG A 287 -4.95 14.37 -12.68
N ILE A 288 -4.40 13.56 -11.77
CA ILE A 288 -3.91 12.21 -12.09
C ILE A 288 -5.05 11.36 -12.62
N TRP A 289 -6.19 11.34 -11.93
CA TRP A 289 -7.34 10.54 -12.34
C TRP A 289 -7.81 10.89 -13.77
N LYS A 290 -7.93 12.19 -14.07
CA LYS A 290 -8.32 12.68 -15.40
C LYS A 290 -7.27 12.32 -16.46
N MET A 291 -5.99 12.57 -16.19
CA MET A 291 -4.90 12.31 -17.13
C MET A 291 -4.68 10.82 -17.38
N VAL A 292 -4.89 9.95 -16.40
CA VAL A 292 -4.88 8.50 -16.57
C VAL A 292 -6.01 8.07 -17.50
N GLY A 293 -7.24 8.57 -17.27
CA GLY A 293 -8.40 8.25 -18.09
C GLY A 293 -8.31 8.75 -19.54
N GLN A 294 -7.50 9.78 -19.78
CA GLN A 294 -7.21 10.31 -21.13
C GLN A 294 -5.96 9.72 -21.78
N GLY A 295 -5.25 8.81 -21.09
CA GLY A 295 -3.99 8.23 -21.58
C GLY A 295 -2.78 9.17 -21.52
N GLN A 296 -2.92 10.34 -20.91
CA GLN A 296 -1.85 11.37 -20.83
C GLN A 296 -0.86 11.11 -19.68
N ALA A 297 -1.24 10.35 -18.66
CA ALA A 297 -0.34 9.82 -17.66
C ALA A 297 0.11 8.41 -18.10
N GLN A 298 1.32 8.33 -18.66
CA GLN A 298 1.84 7.08 -19.23
C GLN A 298 2.24 6.07 -18.16
N VAL A 299 2.88 6.54 -17.07
CA VAL A 299 3.30 5.73 -15.93
C VAL A 299 2.69 6.30 -14.66
N VAL A 300 2.04 5.44 -13.91
CA VAL A 300 1.55 5.74 -12.57
C VAL A 300 2.31 4.92 -11.56
N ILE A 301 2.82 5.58 -10.54
CA ILE A 301 3.44 4.94 -9.38
C ILE A 301 2.56 5.23 -8.17
N GLY A 302 2.23 4.20 -7.43
CA GLY A 302 1.36 4.44 -6.29
C GLY A 302 1.15 3.25 -5.37
N ALA A 303 0.39 3.53 -4.31
CA ALA A 303 -0.06 2.52 -3.37
C ALA A 303 -1.23 1.69 -3.95
N ARG A 304 -1.68 0.70 -3.21
CA ARG A 304 -2.75 -0.25 -3.58
C ARG A 304 -3.98 0.35 -4.25
N SER A 305 -4.37 1.58 -3.87
CA SER A 305 -5.56 2.24 -4.45
C SER A 305 -5.38 2.72 -5.89
N ALA A 306 -4.13 2.86 -6.39
CA ALA A 306 -3.85 3.18 -7.78
C ALA A 306 -4.37 2.12 -8.76
N LEU A 307 -4.57 0.91 -8.26
CA LEU A 307 -5.14 -0.19 -9.02
C LEU A 307 -6.55 0.09 -9.57
N PHE A 308 -7.30 1.02 -8.99
CA PHE A 308 -8.67 1.36 -9.41
C PHE A 308 -8.75 2.57 -10.34
N LEU A 309 -7.63 3.16 -10.74
CA LEU A 309 -7.59 4.29 -11.67
C LEU A 309 -8.09 3.90 -13.07
N PRO A 310 -8.71 4.84 -13.81
CA PRO A 310 -9.37 4.57 -15.09
C PRO A 310 -8.37 4.54 -16.26
N PHE A 311 -7.38 3.66 -16.25
CA PHE A 311 -6.41 3.54 -17.35
C PHE A 311 -7.08 3.36 -18.69
N GLN A 312 -6.61 4.08 -19.71
CA GLN A 312 -7.09 4.04 -21.08
C GLN A 312 -6.59 2.79 -21.80
N ASN A 313 -5.33 2.45 -21.63
CA ASN A 313 -4.69 1.30 -22.28
C ASN A 313 -3.60 0.70 -21.37
N LEU A 314 -4.00 0.00 -20.32
CA LEU A 314 -3.08 -0.62 -19.37
C LEU A 314 -2.38 -1.84 -19.99
N GLY A 315 -1.05 -1.82 -20.02
CA GLY A 315 -0.22 -2.88 -20.61
C GLY A 315 0.63 -3.65 -19.62
N LEU A 316 0.96 -3.02 -18.49
CA LEU A 316 1.81 -3.61 -17.48
C LEU A 316 1.35 -3.19 -16.09
N ILE A 317 1.34 -4.15 -15.16
CA ILE A 317 1.24 -3.89 -13.73
C ILE A 317 2.46 -4.51 -13.06
N VAL A 318 3.24 -3.69 -12.36
CA VAL A 318 4.31 -4.15 -11.47
C VAL A 318 3.82 -4.08 -10.04
N VAL A 319 4.04 -5.12 -9.27
CA VAL A 319 3.80 -5.15 -7.81
C VAL A 319 5.13 -5.44 -7.16
N ASP A 320 5.79 -4.38 -6.70
CA ASP A 320 7.07 -4.50 -6.02
C ASP A 320 6.88 -4.88 -4.55
N GLU A 321 7.80 -5.66 -4.00
CA GLU A 321 7.66 -6.27 -2.66
C GLU A 321 6.28 -6.94 -2.48
N GLU A 322 5.88 -7.79 -3.43
CA GLU A 322 4.52 -8.36 -3.54
C GLU A 322 4.01 -9.08 -2.28
N HIS A 323 4.94 -9.54 -1.45
CA HIS A 323 4.68 -10.19 -0.16
C HIS A 323 4.25 -9.19 0.94
N ASP A 324 4.39 -7.87 0.69
CA ASP A 324 4.13 -6.86 1.73
C ASP A 324 2.67 -6.89 2.18
N THR A 325 2.48 -6.96 3.51
CA THR A 325 1.14 -7.00 4.11
C THR A 325 0.31 -5.74 3.86
N SER A 326 0.95 -4.60 3.53
CA SER A 326 0.24 -3.35 3.21
C SER A 326 -0.61 -3.43 1.94
N TYR A 327 -0.40 -4.43 1.08
CA TYR A 327 -1.28 -4.69 -0.07
C TYR A 327 -2.66 -5.21 0.32
N LYS A 328 -2.82 -5.76 1.52
CA LYS A 328 -4.13 -6.10 2.08
C LYS A 328 -4.80 -4.85 2.65
N GLN A 329 -6.00 -4.54 2.18
CA GLN A 329 -6.85 -3.52 2.79
C GLN A 329 -7.72 -4.17 3.86
N GLU A 330 -7.60 -3.69 5.09
CA GLU A 330 -8.26 -4.26 6.27
C GLU A 330 -9.49 -3.45 6.73
N GLU A 331 -9.73 -2.28 6.14
CA GLU A 331 -10.89 -1.43 6.44
C GLU A 331 -11.70 -1.12 5.18
N GLY A 332 -13.02 -1.08 5.31
CA GLY A 332 -13.94 -0.77 4.22
C GLY A 332 -14.09 -1.93 3.25
N VAL A 333 -13.59 -1.81 2.04
CA VAL A 333 -13.56 -2.89 1.05
C VAL A 333 -12.33 -3.75 1.29
N LEU A 334 -12.54 -5.00 1.71
CA LEU A 334 -11.46 -5.92 2.07
C LEU A 334 -10.93 -6.63 0.81
N TYR A 335 -9.75 -6.25 0.33
CA TYR A 335 -9.11 -6.86 -0.84
C TYR A 335 -7.58 -6.92 -0.67
N ASN A 336 -6.95 -7.84 -1.40
CA ASN A 336 -5.50 -7.85 -1.56
C ASN A 336 -5.13 -7.26 -2.94
N ALA A 337 -4.34 -6.18 -2.97
CA ALA A 337 -4.01 -5.47 -4.20
C ALA A 337 -3.13 -6.32 -5.15
N ARG A 338 -2.26 -7.19 -4.64
CA ARG A 338 -1.50 -8.15 -5.45
C ARG A 338 -2.45 -9.04 -6.26
N ASP A 339 -3.41 -9.65 -5.61
CA ASP A 339 -4.35 -10.59 -6.25
C ASP A 339 -5.30 -9.84 -7.20
N MET A 340 -5.72 -8.64 -6.82
CA MET A 340 -6.52 -7.76 -7.68
C MET A 340 -5.72 -7.25 -8.89
N ALA A 341 -4.39 -7.08 -8.79
CA ALA A 341 -3.53 -6.73 -9.91
C ALA A 341 -3.52 -7.85 -10.96
N VAL A 342 -3.38 -9.10 -10.53
CA VAL A 342 -3.46 -10.28 -11.41
C VAL A 342 -4.84 -10.37 -12.06
N LEU A 343 -5.93 -10.20 -11.30
CA LEU A 343 -7.30 -10.16 -11.85
C LEU A 343 -7.47 -9.05 -12.88
N ARG A 344 -7.02 -7.83 -12.56
CA ARG A 344 -7.16 -6.70 -13.48
C ARG A 344 -6.39 -6.90 -14.77
N ALA A 345 -5.14 -7.37 -14.68
CA ALA A 345 -4.32 -7.65 -15.83
C ALA A 345 -4.91 -8.73 -16.74
N SER A 346 -5.48 -9.79 -16.16
CA SER A 346 -6.16 -10.84 -16.93
C SER A 346 -7.36 -10.33 -17.73
N ILE A 347 -8.02 -9.27 -17.27
CA ILE A 347 -9.14 -8.62 -17.96
C ILE A 347 -8.64 -7.65 -19.04
N CYS A 348 -7.53 -6.94 -18.76
CA CYS A 348 -6.96 -5.94 -19.67
C CYS A 348 -6.04 -6.54 -20.76
N GLY A 349 -5.72 -7.83 -20.74
CA GLY A 349 -4.67 -8.40 -21.57
C GLY A 349 -3.32 -7.76 -21.28
N ALA A 350 -2.99 -7.54 -20.02
CA ALA A 350 -1.75 -6.91 -19.56
C ALA A 350 -0.83 -7.93 -18.89
N GLN A 351 0.47 -7.62 -18.86
CA GLN A 351 1.44 -8.39 -18.08
C GLN A 351 1.44 -7.96 -16.62
N VAL A 352 1.74 -8.89 -15.73
CA VAL A 352 2.00 -8.62 -14.30
C VAL A 352 3.40 -9.07 -13.96
N VAL A 353 4.15 -8.20 -13.28
CA VAL A 353 5.43 -8.54 -12.66
C VAL A 353 5.25 -8.44 -11.15
N LEU A 354 5.32 -9.58 -10.47
CA LEU A 354 5.35 -9.68 -9.02
C LEU A 354 6.81 -9.74 -8.59
N ALA A 355 7.36 -8.66 -8.07
CA ALA A 355 8.76 -8.58 -7.68
C ALA A 355 8.94 -8.76 -6.18
N SER A 356 9.84 -9.64 -5.77
CA SER A 356 10.15 -9.87 -4.36
C SER A 356 11.51 -10.53 -4.15
N ALA A 357 12.14 -10.25 -3.01
CA ALA A 357 13.26 -11.02 -2.52
C ALA A 357 12.81 -12.29 -1.77
N THR A 358 11.65 -12.23 -1.16
CA THR A 358 11.05 -13.27 -0.32
C THR A 358 9.57 -13.38 -0.70
N PRO A 359 9.22 -14.09 -1.78
CA PRO A 359 7.85 -14.14 -2.29
C PRO A 359 6.86 -14.64 -1.25
N SER A 360 5.59 -14.28 -1.41
CA SER A 360 4.52 -14.90 -0.64
C SER A 360 4.33 -16.36 -1.05
N LEU A 361 3.84 -17.19 -0.14
CA LEU A 361 3.59 -18.61 -0.45
C LEU A 361 2.57 -18.77 -1.60
N GLU A 362 1.62 -17.85 -1.75
CA GLU A 362 0.69 -17.84 -2.89
C GLU A 362 1.39 -17.67 -4.22
N SER A 363 2.32 -16.69 -4.31
CA SER A 363 3.09 -16.43 -5.52
C SER A 363 4.06 -17.55 -5.83
N TRP A 364 4.74 -18.07 -4.80
CA TRP A 364 5.63 -19.22 -4.91
C TRP A 364 4.87 -20.46 -5.41
N ALA A 365 3.73 -20.81 -4.78
CA ALA A 365 2.94 -21.97 -5.16
C ALA A 365 2.34 -21.87 -6.57
N ASN A 366 1.99 -20.65 -7.04
CA ASN A 366 1.53 -20.45 -8.41
C ASN A 366 2.67 -20.58 -9.43
N ALA A 367 3.88 -20.18 -9.06
CA ALA A 367 5.07 -20.38 -9.91
C ALA A 367 5.44 -21.86 -9.99
N GLU A 368 5.45 -22.59 -8.87
CA GLU A 368 5.68 -24.04 -8.81
C GLU A 368 4.63 -24.82 -9.64
N ALA A 369 3.38 -24.36 -9.63
CA ALA A 369 2.31 -24.95 -10.43
C ALA A 369 2.35 -24.56 -11.93
N GLY A 370 3.36 -23.81 -12.37
CA GLY A 370 3.50 -23.34 -13.76
C GLY A 370 2.48 -22.30 -14.20
N LYS A 371 1.70 -21.70 -13.25
CA LYS A 371 0.75 -20.64 -13.55
C LYS A 371 1.42 -19.28 -13.72
N TYR A 372 2.54 -19.07 -13.04
CA TYR A 372 3.38 -17.89 -13.16
C TYR A 372 4.73 -18.28 -13.74
N THR A 373 5.26 -17.46 -14.64
CA THR A 373 6.64 -17.62 -15.11
C THR A 373 7.58 -17.21 -13.98
N ARG A 374 8.56 -18.05 -13.65
CA ARG A 374 9.57 -17.75 -12.64
C ARG A 374 10.82 -17.19 -13.31
N VAL A 375 11.27 -16.04 -12.86
CA VAL A 375 12.51 -15.37 -13.27
C VAL A 375 13.33 -15.07 -12.02
N GLU A 376 14.60 -15.46 -12.02
CA GLU A 376 15.46 -15.33 -10.85
C GLU A 376 16.67 -14.44 -11.13
N LEU A 377 16.99 -13.59 -10.16
CA LEU A 377 18.22 -12.82 -10.08
C LEU A 377 18.98 -13.31 -8.84
N THR A 378 19.94 -14.18 -9.04
CA THR A 378 20.59 -14.94 -7.95
C THR A 378 21.69 -14.15 -7.26
N SER A 379 22.29 -13.16 -7.91
CA SER A 379 23.40 -12.36 -7.42
C SER A 379 23.00 -10.93 -7.06
N ARG A 380 23.70 -10.33 -6.11
CA ARG A 380 23.64 -8.88 -5.89
C ARG A 380 24.34 -8.14 -7.01
N PHE A 381 23.91 -6.92 -7.28
CA PHE A 381 24.61 -6.05 -8.23
C PHE A 381 25.88 -5.51 -7.59
N GLY A 382 27.02 -5.60 -8.30
CA GLY A 382 28.32 -5.14 -7.83
C GLY A 382 29.03 -6.11 -6.86
N PRO A 383 30.01 -5.64 -6.07
CA PRO A 383 30.83 -6.48 -5.19
C PRO A 383 30.10 -6.92 -3.90
N ALA A 384 28.89 -6.46 -3.67
CA ALA A 384 28.15 -6.75 -2.43
C ALA A 384 27.79 -8.24 -2.31
N VAL A 385 28.19 -8.87 -1.19
CA VAL A 385 27.92 -10.29 -0.87
C VAL A 385 26.73 -10.38 0.10
N MET A 386 26.07 -11.54 0.15
CA MET A 386 25.07 -11.80 1.17
C MET A 386 25.71 -11.81 2.56
N PRO A 387 25.06 -11.24 3.59
CA PRO A 387 25.62 -11.23 4.93
C PRO A 387 25.73 -12.63 5.51
N THR A 388 26.77 -12.85 6.32
CA THR A 388 26.86 -14.06 7.14
C THR A 388 25.80 -14.01 8.24
N MET A 389 25.06 -15.10 8.40
CA MET A 389 24.01 -15.20 9.41
C MET A 389 24.43 -16.09 10.56
N GLY A 390 24.17 -15.65 11.80
CA GLY A 390 24.43 -16.40 13.02
C GLY A 390 23.26 -16.29 13.99
N ALA A 391 23.14 -17.31 14.87
CA ALA A 391 22.22 -17.25 16.00
C ALA A 391 23.01 -17.08 17.29
N ILE A 392 22.47 -16.29 18.21
CA ILE A 392 22.92 -16.20 19.61
C ILE A 392 21.89 -16.94 20.44
N ASP A 393 22.32 -18.04 21.09
CA ASP A 393 21.45 -18.82 21.98
C ASP A 393 21.27 -18.11 23.32
N MET A 394 20.14 -17.45 23.48
CA MET A 394 19.85 -16.64 24.67
C MET A 394 19.75 -17.46 25.96
N ARG A 395 19.60 -18.79 25.86
CA ARG A 395 19.59 -19.69 27.04
C ARG A 395 20.97 -19.74 27.72
N SER A 396 22.05 -19.51 26.96
CA SER A 396 23.43 -19.54 27.45
C SER A 396 24.03 -18.17 27.79
N GLU A 397 23.39 -17.07 27.38
CA GLU A 397 23.95 -15.71 27.54
C GLU A 397 23.84 -15.14 28.97
N GLY A 398 23.01 -15.72 29.84
CA GLY A 398 22.86 -15.28 31.24
C GLY A 398 22.38 -13.85 31.40
N LEU A 399 21.56 -13.35 30.47
CA LEU A 399 21.13 -11.95 30.41
C LEU A 399 20.13 -11.62 31.54
N PRO A 400 20.29 -10.51 32.29
CA PRO A 400 19.31 -10.04 33.25
C PRO A 400 17.96 -9.76 32.62
N SER A 401 16.88 -9.99 33.35
CA SER A 401 15.49 -9.88 32.83
C SER A 401 15.07 -8.47 32.38
N ASP A 402 15.84 -7.45 32.72
CA ASP A 402 15.63 -6.04 32.34
C ASP A 402 16.54 -5.57 31.21
N LYS A 403 17.37 -6.48 30.66
CA LYS A 403 18.29 -6.25 29.55
C LYS A 403 17.85 -7.00 28.30
N TRP A 404 18.28 -6.51 27.15
CA TRP A 404 17.86 -7.01 25.82
C TRP A 404 19.04 -7.33 24.90
N VAL A 405 20.15 -6.60 25.08
CA VAL A 405 21.38 -6.80 24.29
C VAL A 405 22.27 -7.83 24.97
N SER A 406 22.46 -8.97 24.36
CA SER A 406 23.32 -10.02 24.88
C SER A 406 24.80 -9.59 24.92
N PRO A 407 25.61 -10.16 25.83
CA PRO A 407 27.07 -9.92 25.85
C PRO A 407 27.74 -10.21 24.51
N THR A 408 27.36 -11.28 23.84
CA THR A 408 27.87 -11.65 22.52
C THR A 408 27.55 -10.58 21.47
N LEU A 409 26.31 -10.09 21.43
CA LEU A 409 25.91 -9.04 20.48
C LEU A 409 26.63 -7.73 20.78
N LYS A 410 26.80 -7.40 22.09
CA LYS A 410 27.55 -6.19 22.50
C LYS A 410 28.97 -6.20 21.94
N VAL A 411 29.69 -7.30 22.09
CA VAL A 411 31.08 -7.44 21.59
C VAL A 411 31.14 -7.21 20.07
N GLU A 412 30.14 -7.71 19.32
CA GLU A 412 30.09 -7.52 17.86
C GLU A 412 29.75 -6.08 17.48
N VAL A 413 28.94 -5.38 18.25
CA VAL A 413 28.68 -3.94 18.06
C VAL A 413 29.98 -3.14 18.35
N ASP A 414 30.65 -3.40 19.48
CA ASP A 414 31.91 -2.75 19.85
C ASP A 414 32.92 -2.82 18.70
N LYS A 415 33.11 -4.01 18.11
CA LYS A 415 34.04 -4.19 16.96
C LYS A 415 33.69 -3.33 15.74
N ARG A 416 32.37 -3.05 15.51
CA ARG A 416 31.94 -2.23 14.38
C ARG A 416 32.14 -0.75 14.66
N LEU A 417 31.88 -0.31 15.89
CA LEU A 417 32.14 1.07 16.32
C LEU A 417 33.61 1.42 16.26
N GLU A 418 34.51 0.50 16.70
CA GLU A 418 35.94 0.66 16.59
C GLU A 418 36.44 0.83 15.14
N ARG A 419 35.72 0.30 14.16
CA ARG A 419 36.04 0.43 12.73
C ARG A 419 35.34 1.62 12.06
N GLY A 420 34.55 2.39 12.79
CA GLY A 420 33.72 3.47 12.23
C GLY A 420 32.57 2.97 11.36
N GLU A 421 32.15 1.71 11.54
CA GLU A 421 31.04 1.09 10.84
C GLU A 421 29.72 1.27 11.62
N GLN A 422 28.59 1.16 10.93
CA GLN A 422 27.26 1.26 11.56
C GLN A 422 26.73 -0.13 11.99
N ALA A 423 26.05 -0.16 13.13
CA ALA A 423 25.31 -1.31 13.61
C ALA A 423 23.81 -1.00 13.71
N MET A 424 22.96 -1.97 13.38
CA MET A 424 21.50 -1.88 13.53
C MET A 424 21.02 -2.87 14.58
N LEU A 425 20.26 -2.38 15.56
CA LEU A 425 19.53 -3.19 16.52
C LEU A 425 18.06 -3.22 16.09
N PHE A 426 17.64 -4.34 15.54
CA PHE A 426 16.29 -4.53 15.02
C PHE A 426 15.40 -5.20 16.03
N ILE A 427 14.19 -4.64 16.20
CA ILE A 427 13.15 -5.24 17.03
C ILE A 427 11.85 -5.45 16.22
N ASN A 428 11.35 -6.68 16.23
CA ASN A 428 10.10 -7.01 15.56
C ASN A 428 8.88 -6.66 16.44
N ARG A 429 8.36 -5.43 16.28
CA ARG A 429 7.31 -4.86 17.15
C ARG A 429 5.88 -5.30 16.81
N ARG A 430 5.63 -6.08 15.75
CA ARG A 430 4.27 -6.51 15.41
C ARG A 430 3.83 -7.69 16.28
N GLY A 431 3.09 -7.40 17.35
CA GLY A 431 2.41 -8.38 18.18
C GLY A 431 2.51 -8.15 19.69
N TYR A 432 3.60 -7.56 20.18
CA TYR A 432 3.77 -7.24 21.60
C TYR A 432 4.25 -5.81 21.78
N ALA A 433 3.31 -4.89 21.78
CA ALA A 433 3.56 -3.55 22.30
C ALA A 433 3.95 -3.68 23.79
N PRO A 434 4.96 -2.94 24.30
CA PRO A 434 5.25 -2.92 25.72
C PRO A 434 3.97 -2.54 26.47
N VAL A 435 3.53 -3.43 27.34
CA VAL A 435 2.31 -3.23 28.11
C VAL A 435 2.65 -2.41 29.33
N THR A 436 1.90 -1.36 29.61
CA THR A 436 2.01 -0.66 30.86
C THR A 436 1.28 -1.43 31.94
N LEU A 437 2.03 -1.95 32.93
CA LEU A 437 1.47 -2.70 34.03
C LEU A 437 1.94 -2.18 35.37
N CYS A 438 1.14 -2.44 36.38
CA CYS A 438 1.50 -2.16 37.79
C CYS A 438 2.35 -3.32 38.34
N ARG A 439 3.58 -3.03 38.78
CA ARG A 439 4.47 -4.03 39.38
C ARG A 439 4.00 -4.50 40.79
N ALA A 440 3.06 -3.81 41.42
CA ALA A 440 2.52 -4.19 42.72
C ALA A 440 1.39 -5.23 42.59
N CYS A 441 0.47 -5.05 41.65
CA CYS A 441 -0.72 -5.91 41.54
C CYS A 441 -0.86 -6.62 40.19
N GLY A 442 0.04 -6.38 39.24
CA GLY A 442 -0.02 -6.97 37.88
C GLY A 442 -1.08 -6.37 36.94
N HIS A 443 -1.83 -5.34 37.39
CA HIS A 443 -2.85 -4.71 36.59
C HIS A 443 -2.24 -4.09 35.29
N GLN A 444 -2.80 -4.42 34.16
CA GLN A 444 -2.39 -3.90 32.86
C GLN A 444 -3.34 -2.78 32.41
N ILE A 445 -2.79 -1.62 32.06
CA ILE A 445 -3.63 -0.50 31.62
C ILE A 445 -4.19 -0.79 30.22
N GLY A 446 -5.52 -0.94 30.17
CA GLY A 446 -6.30 -1.13 28.96
C GLY A 446 -6.73 0.19 28.31
N CYS A 447 -7.11 0.09 27.05
CA CYS A 447 -7.79 1.16 26.34
C CYS A 447 -9.27 1.20 26.73
N ASP A 448 -9.84 2.40 26.87
CA ASP A 448 -11.24 2.55 27.25
C ASP A 448 -12.20 2.16 26.09
N HIS A 449 -11.72 2.18 24.86
CA HIS A 449 -12.48 1.89 23.64
C HIS A 449 -12.15 0.55 22.98
N CYS A 450 -11.05 -0.11 23.39
CA CYS A 450 -10.58 -1.37 22.81
C CYS A 450 -10.16 -2.34 23.90
N ASP A 451 -10.11 -3.64 23.61
CA ASP A 451 -9.46 -4.64 24.48
C ASP A 451 -7.94 -4.64 24.34
N ALA A 452 -7.39 -3.72 23.56
CA ALA A 452 -5.97 -3.55 23.43
C ALA A 452 -5.37 -2.92 24.70
N ARG A 453 -4.14 -3.33 25.01
CA ARG A 453 -3.37 -2.69 26.09
C ARG A 453 -2.78 -1.38 25.60
N MET A 454 -2.71 -0.39 26.47
CA MET A 454 -2.10 0.89 26.16
C MET A 454 -0.59 0.85 26.36
N VAL A 455 0.11 1.55 25.49
CA VAL A 455 1.57 1.64 25.43
C VAL A 455 1.99 3.01 25.94
N GLU A 456 2.96 3.04 26.85
CA GLU A 456 3.59 4.30 27.28
C GLU A 456 4.50 4.83 26.17
N HIS A 457 4.20 6.05 25.70
CA HIS A 457 5.09 6.87 24.88
C HIS A 457 5.78 7.90 25.76
N ARG A 458 6.95 7.56 26.29
CA ARG A 458 7.67 8.38 27.29
C ARG A 458 7.96 9.80 26.80
N TYR A 459 8.39 9.97 25.56
CA TYR A 459 8.62 11.30 24.97
C TYR A 459 7.37 12.17 24.93
N LEU A 460 6.21 11.55 24.75
CA LEU A 460 4.92 12.24 24.75
C LEU A 460 4.29 12.32 26.15
N LYS A 461 4.85 11.61 27.14
CA LYS A 461 4.29 11.43 28.50
C LYS A 461 2.81 11.00 28.48
N ARG A 462 2.47 10.12 27.53
CA ARG A 462 1.09 9.66 27.31
C ARG A 462 1.05 8.15 27.06
N LEU A 463 -0.10 7.58 27.39
CA LEU A 463 -0.48 6.23 26.99
C LEU A 463 -1.20 6.33 25.66
N VAL A 464 -0.85 5.49 24.70
CA VAL A 464 -1.46 5.42 23.36
C VAL A 464 -1.94 4.01 23.08
N CYS A 465 -3.15 3.90 22.57
CA CYS A 465 -3.70 2.65 22.04
C CYS A 465 -3.32 2.53 20.55
N HIS A 466 -2.43 1.63 20.19
CA HIS A 466 -2.01 1.41 18.79
C HIS A 466 -3.11 0.81 17.92
N GLN A 467 -4.25 0.37 18.51
CA GLN A 467 -5.36 -0.22 17.76
C GLN A 467 -6.38 0.83 17.30
N CYS A 468 -6.67 1.85 18.10
CA CYS A 468 -7.67 2.86 17.76
C CYS A 468 -7.17 4.30 17.79
N GLY A 469 -5.92 4.52 18.21
CA GLY A 469 -5.32 5.85 18.33
C GLY A 469 -5.73 6.62 19.58
N GLU A 470 -6.51 6.04 20.50
CA GLU A 470 -6.87 6.68 21.77
C GLU A 470 -5.61 7.02 22.55
N SER A 471 -5.59 8.22 23.14
CA SER A 471 -4.43 8.71 23.90
C SER A 471 -4.87 9.37 25.18
N LYS A 472 -4.35 8.89 26.33
CA LYS A 472 -4.62 9.46 27.66
C LYS A 472 -3.31 9.72 28.41
N PRO A 473 -3.31 10.66 29.38
CA PRO A 473 -2.13 10.89 30.21
C PRO A 473 -1.75 9.64 31.00
N MET A 474 -0.46 9.52 31.35
CA MET A 474 0.01 8.46 32.23
C MET A 474 -0.58 8.69 33.61
N PRO A 475 -1.31 7.75 34.23
CA PRO A 475 -1.81 7.91 35.58
C PRO A 475 -0.65 7.87 36.59
N GLU A 476 -0.73 8.69 37.63
CA GLU A 476 0.27 8.73 38.71
C GLU A 476 0.14 7.52 39.63
N VAL A 477 -1.09 7.06 39.82
CA VAL A 477 -1.44 5.91 40.67
C VAL A 477 -2.03 4.77 39.84
N CYS A 478 -1.85 3.53 40.25
CA CYS A 478 -2.45 2.38 39.62
C CYS A 478 -3.98 2.44 39.71
N PRO A 479 -4.74 2.33 38.61
CA PRO A 479 -6.21 2.38 38.65
C PRO A 479 -6.86 1.20 39.42
N SER A 480 -6.10 0.13 39.69
CA SER A 480 -6.60 -1.08 40.33
C SER A 480 -6.25 -1.19 41.80
N CYS A 481 -5.03 -0.85 42.19
CA CYS A 481 -4.57 -1.00 43.60
C CYS A 481 -4.15 0.33 44.24
N GLU A 482 -4.30 1.43 43.53
CA GLU A 482 -4.05 2.81 44.03
C GLU A 482 -2.60 3.08 44.48
N VAL A 483 -1.66 2.16 44.19
CA VAL A 483 -0.26 2.35 44.59
C VAL A 483 0.42 3.28 43.58
N GLU A 484 1.12 4.29 44.10
CA GLU A 484 1.87 5.28 43.34
C GLU A 484 3.23 4.75 42.84
N GLY A 485 3.68 5.22 41.70
CA GLY A 485 5.03 4.97 41.17
C GLY A 485 5.35 3.53 40.80
N LYS A 486 4.36 2.62 40.76
CA LYS A 486 4.54 1.21 40.38
C LYS A 486 4.11 0.86 38.95
N LEU A 487 3.60 1.82 38.21
CA LEU A 487 3.29 1.62 36.80
C LEU A 487 4.58 1.65 36.00
N ALA A 488 4.81 0.60 35.22
CA ALA A 488 5.98 0.45 34.37
C ALA A 488 5.61 -0.20 33.03
N ALA A 489 6.25 0.27 31.97
CA ALA A 489 6.18 -0.42 30.68
C ALA A 489 7.01 -1.71 30.75
N VAL A 490 6.45 -2.83 30.31
CA VAL A 490 7.10 -4.15 30.33
C VAL A 490 7.18 -4.69 28.90
N GLY A 491 8.34 -5.16 28.52
CA GLY A 491 8.68 -5.68 27.19
C GLY A 491 9.73 -4.81 26.46
N PRO A 492 10.45 -5.38 25.46
CA PRO A 492 11.43 -4.64 24.70
C PRO A 492 10.70 -3.64 23.79
N GLY A 493 10.72 -2.36 24.18
CA GLY A 493 10.29 -1.26 23.34
C GLY A 493 11.49 -0.57 22.70
N VAL A 494 11.28 0.13 21.58
CA VAL A 494 12.34 0.91 20.89
C VAL A 494 13.01 1.90 21.84
N GLU A 495 12.22 2.51 22.72
CA GLU A 495 12.68 3.51 23.71
C GLU A 495 13.60 2.88 24.75
N ARG A 496 13.22 1.70 25.29
CA ARG A 496 14.05 0.98 26.27
C ARG A 496 15.32 0.44 25.67
N LEU A 497 15.22 -0.08 24.44
CA LEU A 497 16.42 -0.52 23.74
C LEU A 497 17.35 0.68 23.45
N GLY A 498 16.76 1.87 23.18
CA GLY A 498 17.51 3.13 23.05
C GLY A 498 18.20 3.55 24.34
N GLU A 499 17.52 3.48 25.47
CA GLU A 499 18.09 3.75 26.79
C GLU A 499 19.21 2.76 27.13
N GLU A 500 19.02 1.48 26.86
CA GLU A 500 20.04 0.46 27.07
C GLU A 500 21.25 0.67 26.15
N ALA A 501 21.03 0.99 24.87
CA ALA A 501 22.11 1.27 23.92
C ALA A 501 22.90 2.51 24.33
N ALA A 502 22.24 3.58 24.75
CA ALA A 502 22.92 4.78 25.25
C ALA A 502 23.73 4.52 26.53
N ALA A 503 23.30 3.61 27.39
CA ALA A 503 24.05 3.19 28.58
C ALA A 503 25.23 2.28 28.24
N LEU A 504 25.10 1.39 27.24
CA LEU A 504 26.17 0.49 26.81
C LEU A 504 27.26 1.19 25.98
N TRP A 505 26.85 2.21 25.19
CA TRP A 505 27.71 2.93 24.26
C TRP A 505 27.51 4.47 24.40
N PRO A 506 27.99 5.08 25.50
CA PRO A 506 27.74 6.50 25.78
C PRO A 506 28.36 7.46 24.78
N GLU A 507 29.40 7.04 24.08
CA GLU A 507 30.10 7.86 23.06
C GLU A 507 29.48 7.67 21.65
N ALA A 508 28.62 6.67 21.43
CA ALA A 508 28.02 6.40 20.15
C ALA A 508 26.76 7.25 19.90
N ARG A 509 26.62 7.71 18.67
CA ARG A 509 25.42 8.42 18.21
C ARG A 509 24.31 7.42 17.89
N VAL A 510 23.34 7.34 18.78
CA VAL A 510 22.20 6.40 18.66
C VAL A 510 21.03 7.09 17.99
N ALA A 511 20.58 6.57 16.84
CA ALA A 511 19.36 7.01 16.17
C ALA A 511 18.25 5.97 16.33
N THR A 512 17.04 6.43 16.69
CA THR A 512 15.88 5.56 16.86
C THR A 512 14.83 5.84 15.79
N LEU A 513 14.55 4.85 14.93
CA LEU A 513 13.59 4.95 13.83
C LEU A 513 12.30 4.17 14.14
N SER A 514 11.27 4.89 14.55
CA SER A 514 9.91 4.37 14.73
C SER A 514 8.90 5.35 14.12
N SER A 515 7.88 4.82 13.45
CA SER A 515 6.82 5.63 12.82
C SER A 515 6.11 6.59 13.78
N ASP A 516 6.10 6.25 15.07
CA ASP A 516 5.36 6.98 16.11
C ASP A 516 6.16 8.17 16.68
N MET A 517 7.45 8.29 16.37
CA MET A 517 8.35 9.31 16.90
C MET A 517 8.40 10.58 16.05
N TYR A 518 7.94 10.52 14.81
CA TYR A 518 8.03 11.64 13.88
C TYR A 518 6.67 12.25 13.59
N GLY A 519 6.54 13.56 13.82
CA GLY A 519 5.30 14.31 13.60
C GLY A 519 4.92 14.48 12.11
N SER A 520 5.82 14.15 11.17
CA SER A 520 5.56 14.21 9.74
C SER A 520 6.44 13.24 8.94
N ALA A 521 5.93 12.81 7.80
CA ALA A 521 6.70 11.98 6.85
C ALA A 521 7.98 12.69 6.33
N ARG A 522 7.96 14.03 6.27
CA ARG A 522 9.12 14.83 5.86
C ARG A 522 10.25 14.77 6.89
N ALA A 523 9.92 14.89 8.17
CA ALA A 523 10.90 14.78 9.26
C ALA A 523 11.55 13.39 9.29
N LEU A 524 10.76 12.34 9.15
CA LEU A 524 11.26 10.96 9.05
C LEU A 524 12.20 10.77 7.85
N LYS A 525 11.86 11.31 6.68
CA LYS A 525 12.71 11.23 5.48
C LYS A 525 14.05 11.94 5.68
N SER A 526 14.05 13.12 6.32
CA SER A 526 15.28 13.87 6.63
C SER A 526 16.19 13.10 7.57
N GLU A 527 15.62 12.47 8.61
CA GLU A 527 16.37 11.64 9.55
C GLU A 527 17.02 10.43 8.86
N ILE A 528 16.26 9.72 8.05
CA ILE A 528 16.80 8.56 7.29
C ILE A 528 17.93 8.97 6.35
N ALA A 529 17.82 10.12 5.70
CA ALA A 529 18.89 10.65 4.85
C ALA A 529 20.14 10.97 5.66
N GLY A 530 19.99 11.64 6.81
CA GLY A 530 21.13 11.91 7.71
C GLY A 530 21.83 10.63 8.19
N ILE A 531 21.07 9.59 8.56
CA ILE A 531 21.63 8.30 8.97
C ILE A 531 22.40 7.64 7.81
N ALA A 532 21.87 7.70 6.59
CA ALA A 532 22.55 7.16 5.41
C ALA A 532 23.89 7.89 5.12
N ASP A 533 23.95 9.18 5.44
CA ASP A 533 25.14 10.03 5.34
C ASP A 533 26.11 9.90 6.56
N GLY A 534 25.81 8.98 7.50
CA GLY A 534 26.67 8.69 8.64
C GLY A 534 26.40 9.52 9.90
N ALA A 535 25.23 10.13 10.05
CA ALA A 535 24.88 10.89 11.25
C ALA A 535 24.65 10.01 12.51
N ALA A 536 24.55 8.70 12.37
CA ALA A 536 24.40 7.75 13.47
C ALA A 536 25.37 6.58 13.36
N ASP A 537 25.80 6.07 14.50
CA ASP A 537 26.68 4.89 14.63
C ASP A 537 25.87 3.64 14.94
N ILE A 538 24.80 3.79 15.76
CA ILE A 538 23.87 2.72 16.10
C ILE A 538 22.45 3.13 15.66
N ILE A 539 21.81 2.28 14.90
CA ILE A 539 20.44 2.48 14.41
C ILE A 539 19.51 1.50 15.15
N ILE A 540 18.56 2.02 15.90
CA ILE A 540 17.51 1.20 16.51
C ILE A 540 16.25 1.34 15.70
N GLY A 541 15.69 0.22 15.26
CA GLY A 541 14.53 0.32 14.41
C GLY A 541 13.60 -0.88 14.42
N THR A 542 12.38 -0.61 13.93
CA THR A 542 11.34 -1.61 13.72
C THR A 542 11.23 -1.95 12.23
N GLN A 543 10.11 -2.50 11.80
CA GLN A 543 9.84 -2.83 10.39
C GLN A 543 10.06 -1.67 9.39
N LEU A 544 10.08 -0.43 9.88
CA LEU A 544 10.36 0.74 9.04
C LEU A 544 11.77 0.65 8.42
N VAL A 545 12.77 0.27 9.21
CA VAL A 545 14.17 0.17 8.74
C VAL A 545 14.40 -1.07 7.85
N ALA A 546 13.53 -2.07 7.95
CA ALA A 546 13.60 -3.25 7.09
C ALA A 546 13.27 -2.95 5.62
N LYS A 547 12.61 -1.81 5.33
CA LYS A 547 12.03 -1.50 4.03
C LYS A 547 12.69 -0.29 3.35
N GLY A 548 13.05 -0.43 2.09
CA GLY A 548 13.30 0.66 1.14
C GLY A 548 14.54 1.55 1.35
N HIS A 549 15.26 1.46 2.48
CA HIS A 549 16.37 2.35 2.79
C HIS A 549 17.73 1.68 2.57
N ASN A 550 18.70 2.46 2.14
CA ASN A 550 20.09 2.02 1.97
C ASN A 550 20.97 2.75 2.97
N PHE A 551 21.70 1.97 3.79
CA PHE A 551 22.69 2.46 4.74
C PHE A 551 24.05 1.90 4.33
N PRO A 552 24.89 2.68 3.62
CA PRO A 552 26.13 2.16 3.03
C PRO A 552 27.13 1.61 4.05
N ASN A 553 27.20 2.22 5.24
CA ASN A 553 28.14 1.87 6.30
C ASN A 553 27.62 0.79 7.25
N LEU A 554 26.41 0.25 7.01
CA LEU A 554 25.80 -0.75 7.87
C LEU A 554 26.39 -2.15 7.60
N THR A 555 27.18 -2.66 8.54
CA THR A 555 27.84 -3.96 8.43
C THR A 555 27.34 -4.99 9.44
N LEU A 556 26.63 -4.56 10.52
CA LEU A 556 26.04 -5.46 11.51
C LEU A 556 24.53 -5.20 11.66
N VAL A 557 23.76 -6.28 11.64
CA VAL A 557 22.35 -6.28 12.05
C VAL A 557 22.17 -7.25 13.20
N GLY A 558 21.81 -6.75 14.38
CA GLY A 558 21.43 -7.53 15.55
C GLY A 558 19.90 -7.57 15.67
N VAL A 559 19.30 -8.75 15.55
CA VAL A 559 17.87 -8.96 15.83
C VAL A 559 17.71 -9.29 17.30
N ILE A 560 17.02 -8.41 18.05
CA ILE A 560 16.93 -8.50 19.52
C ILE A 560 16.07 -9.65 19.99
N ASP A 561 15.01 -9.98 19.26
CA ASP A 561 14.11 -11.10 19.56
C ASP A 561 13.59 -11.69 18.24
N ALA A 562 14.19 -12.80 17.83
CA ALA A 562 13.80 -13.50 16.60
C ALA A 562 12.57 -14.40 16.81
N ASP A 563 12.25 -14.77 18.06
CA ASP A 563 11.16 -15.69 18.40
C ASP A 563 9.80 -15.00 18.42
N LEU A 564 9.78 -13.70 18.63
CA LEU A 564 8.55 -12.91 18.81
C LEU A 564 7.55 -13.11 17.65
N GLY A 565 8.03 -13.23 16.44
CA GLY A 565 7.21 -13.46 15.25
C GLY A 565 6.68 -14.89 15.14
N LEU A 566 7.29 -15.86 15.80
CA LEU A 566 6.94 -17.28 15.78
C LEU A 566 5.91 -17.65 16.85
N MET A 567 5.75 -16.78 17.86
CA MET A 567 4.77 -16.98 18.92
C MET A 567 3.37 -16.62 18.46
N GLY A 568 2.41 -17.53 18.59
CA GLY A 568 1.00 -17.27 18.34
C GLY A 568 0.35 -18.24 17.36
N SER A 569 -0.96 -18.08 17.19
CA SER A 569 -1.81 -18.95 16.36
C SER A 569 -2.02 -18.40 14.93
N ASP A 570 -1.22 -17.43 14.47
CA ASP A 570 -1.34 -16.92 13.11
C ASP A 570 -0.79 -17.93 12.10
N LEU A 571 -1.63 -18.36 11.18
CA LEU A 571 -1.28 -19.29 10.10
C LEU A 571 -0.03 -18.85 9.31
N ARG A 572 0.26 -17.55 9.24
CA ARG A 572 1.37 -16.98 8.48
C ARG A 572 2.57 -16.57 9.35
N ALA A 573 2.61 -16.97 10.59
CA ALA A 573 3.68 -16.59 11.52
C ALA A 573 5.08 -16.99 11.01
N ALA A 574 5.23 -18.23 10.57
CA ALA A 574 6.47 -18.78 10.03
C ALA A 574 6.90 -18.02 8.75
N GLU A 575 5.98 -17.89 7.77
CA GLU A 575 6.19 -17.15 6.52
C GLU A 575 6.66 -15.71 6.77
N ARG A 576 5.94 -14.97 7.62
CA ARG A 576 6.26 -13.55 7.91
C ARG A 576 7.57 -13.40 8.65
N THR A 577 7.85 -14.28 9.59
CA THR A 577 9.13 -14.25 10.33
C THR A 577 10.28 -14.53 9.39
N TYR A 578 10.17 -15.56 8.54
CA TYR A 578 11.19 -15.86 7.54
C TYR A 578 11.45 -14.64 6.62
N GLN A 579 10.38 -14.08 6.03
CA GLN A 579 10.47 -12.91 5.14
C GLN A 579 11.12 -11.72 5.81
N LEU A 580 10.67 -11.38 7.03
CA LEU A 580 11.18 -10.23 7.77
C LEU A 580 12.66 -10.40 8.14
N MET A 581 13.06 -11.54 8.68
CA MET A 581 14.44 -11.80 9.08
C MET A 581 15.39 -11.75 7.87
N ARG A 582 14.98 -12.34 6.74
CA ARG A 582 15.75 -12.29 5.49
C ARG A 582 15.87 -10.86 4.93
N GLN A 583 14.82 -10.07 5.03
CA GLN A 583 14.86 -8.65 4.60
C GLN A 583 15.78 -7.80 5.47
N VAL A 584 15.66 -7.95 6.79
CA VAL A 584 16.46 -7.18 7.76
C VAL A 584 17.93 -7.57 7.66
N ALA A 585 18.21 -8.88 7.63
CA ALA A 585 19.58 -9.37 7.42
C ALA A 585 20.19 -8.83 6.13
N GLY A 586 19.41 -8.82 5.04
CA GLY A 586 19.83 -8.29 3.75
C GLY A 586 20.16 -6.78 3.74
N ARG A 587 20.02 -6.07 4.85
CA ARG A 587 20.47 -4.66 4.97
C ARG A 587 21.97 -4.55 5.23
N ALA A 588 22.56 -5.52 5.92
CA ALA A 588 24.00 -5.53 6.18
C ALA A 588 24.82 -5.80 4.91
N GLY A 589 25.99 -5.15 4.79
CA GLY A 589 26.97 -5.44 3.74
C GLY A 589 26.51 -5.06 2.33
N ARG A 590 25.96 -3.87 2.13
CA ARG A 590 25.56 -3.38 0.80
C ARG A 590 26.65 -2.63 0.03
N ALA A 591 27.76 -2.32 0.70
CA ALA A 591 28.95 -1.74 0.09
C ALA A 591 30.03 -2.82 -0.05
N GLU A 592 31.29 -2.43 -0.02
CA GLU A 592 32.44 -3.33 -0.16
C GLU A 592 32.71 -4.19 1.08
N ALA A 593 32.22 -3.77 2.27
CA ALA A 593 32.43 -4.50 3.51
C ALA A 593 31.44 -5.65 3.69
N PRO A 594 31.91 -6.86 4.09
CA PRO A 594 31.02 -7.99 4.33
C PRO A 594 30.10 -7.72 5.52
N GLY A 595 28.82 -8.03 5.36
CA GLY A 595 27.81 -7.84 6.40
C GLY A 595 27.68 -9.07 7.30
N THR A 596 27.23 -8.84 8.53
CA THR A 596 26.86 -9.88 9.51
C THR A 596 25.45 -9.61 10.03
N ALA A 597 24.64 -10.67 10.18
CA ALA A 597 23.35 -10.60 10.83
C ALA A 597 23.29 -11.63 11.97
N LEU A 598 23.02 -11.19 13.18
CA LEU A 598 22.94 -12.00 14.38
C LEU A 598 21.52 -12.00 14.93
N LEU A 599 20.94 -13.19 15.12
CA LEU A 599 19.62 -13.39 15.66
C LEU A 599 19.70 -13.86 17.12
N GLN A 600 19.25 -13.04 18.05
CA GLN A 600 19.04 -13.48 19.43
C GLN A 600 17.77 -14.32 19.50
N THR A 601 17.89 -15.57 19.94
CA THR A 601 16.77 -16.51 19.99
C THR A 601 16.89 -17.48 21.17
N PHE A 602 15.76 -17.81 21.78
CA PHE A 602 15.64 -18.91 22.77
C PHE A 602 15.38 -20.26 22.10
N GLN A 603 15.12 -20.26 20.78
CA GLN A 603 14.76 -21.44 20.00
C GLN A 603 15.67 -21.62 18.77
N PRO A 604 17.00 -21.75 18.93
CA PRO A 604 17.93 -21.86 17.79
C PRO A 604 17.65 -23.07 16.89
N ASP A 605 17.02 -24.12 17.45
CA ASP A 605 16.67 -25.33 16.74
C ASP A 605 15.32 -25.27 16.01
N HIS A 606 14.56 -24.16 16.15
CA HIS A 606 13.28 -24.00 15.47
C HIS A 606 13.45 -24.09 13.94
N PRO A 607 12.62 -24.86 13.21
CA PRO A 607 12.78 -25.08 11.77
C PRO A 607 12.93 -23.80 10.96
N VAL A 608 12.17 -22.75 11.28
CA VAL A 608 12.25 -21.44 10.63
C VAL A 608 13.60 -20.77 10.87
N ILE A 609 14.10 -20.77 12.11
CA ILE A 609 15.41 -20.19 12.46
C ILE A 609 16.51 -20.95 11.72
N ARG A 610 16.48 -22.27 11.72
CA ARG A 610 17.47 -23.11 11.01
C ARG A 610 17.47 -22.83 9.51
N ALA A 611 16.29 -22.73 8.88
CA ALA A 611 16.18 -22.39 7.46
C ALA A 611 16.74 -20.99 7.14
N ILE A 612 16.50 -20.02 8.02
CA ILE A 612 17.06 -18.65 7.89
C ILE A 612 18.60 -18.69 7.94
N LEU A 613 19.16 -19.39 8.92
CA LEU A 613 20.61 -19.49 9.12
C LEU A 613 21.30 -20.24 7.98
N ALA A 614 20.70 -21.32 7.51
CA ALA A 614 21.20 -22.10 6.39
C ALA A 614 21.05 -21.39 5.03
N GLY A 615 20.24 -20.34 4.95
CA GLY A 615 19.88 -19.73 3.68
C GLY A 615 19.03 -20.62 2.78
N ASP A 616 18.44 -21.69 3.33
CA ASP A 616 17.64 -22.68 2.59
C ASP A 616 16.19 -22.16 2.39
N GLU A 617 16.04 -21.29 1.42
CA GLU A 617 14.74 -20.73 1.09
C GLU A 617 13.80 -21.73 0.44
N GLU A 618 14.32 -22.55 -0.48
CA GLU A 618 13.49 -23.57 -1.16
C GLU A 618 13.00 -24.66 -0.19
N GLY A 619 13.87 -25.12 0.71
CA GLY A 619 13.46 -26.07 1.75
C GLY A 619 12.40 -25.49 2.67
N PHE A 620 12.55 -24.22 3.05
CA PHE A 620 11.54 -23.52 3.85
C PHE A 620 10.18 -23.47 3.15
N TRP A 621 10.13 -23.01 1.88
CA TRP A 621 8.86 -22.90 1.14
C TRP A 621 8.22 -24.28 0.91
N LYS A 622 9.00 -25.30 0.63
CA LYS A 622 8.48 -26.68 0.48
C LYS A 622 7.87 -27.21 1.78
N ALA A 623 8.52 -26.98 2.90
CA ALA A 623 8.01 -27.39 4.22
C ALA A 623 6.70 -26.65 4.56
N GLU A 624 6.68 -25.31 4.45
CA GLU A 624 5.50 -24.47 4.70
C GLU A 624 4.33 -24.84 3.78
N ALA A 625 4.62 -25.06 2.49
CA ALA A 625 3.64 -25.54 1.52
C ALA A 625 3.07 -26.91 1.89
N GLY A 626 3.92 -27.81 2.37
CA GLY A 626 3.52 -29.15 2.86
C GLY A 626 2.54 -29.07 4.02
N GLU A 627 2.86 -28.26 5.02
CA GLU A 627 2.02 -28.06 6.20
C GLU A 627 0.66 -27.45 5.83
N ARG A 628 0.64 -26.40 5.00
CA ARG A 628 -0.61 -25.75 4.58
C ARG A 628 -1.45 -26.64 3.69
N ARG A 629 -0.83 -27.49 2.85
CA ARG A 629 -1.54 -28.47 2.03
C ARG A 629 -2.20 -29.52 2.90
N HIS A 630 -1.47 -30.04 3.89
CA HIS A 630 -2.02 -31.00 4.85
C HIS A 630 -3.17 -30.41 5.65
N ALA A 631 -3.01 -29.16 6.11
CA ALA A 631 -4.06 -28.42 6.82
C ALA A 631 -5.22 -27.98 5.92
N GLY A 632 -5.13 -28.09 4.59
CA GLY A 632 -6.18 -27.65 3.65
C GLY A 632 -6.51 -26.16 3.76
N VAL A 633 -5.48 -25.30 3.94
CA VAL A 633 -5.61 -23.85 4.09
C VAL A 633 -4.94 -23.11 2.92
N PRO A 634 -5.19 -21.79 2.71
CA PRO A 634 -4.58 -21.05 1.61
C PRO A 634 -3.05 -21.18 1.54
N PRO A 635 -2.49 -21.36 0.34
CA PRO A 635 -3.10 -21.31 -1.01
C PRO A 635 -3.69 -22.64 -1.51
N TYR A 636 -3.70 -23.69 -0.73
CA TYR A 636 -4.16 -25.03 -1.12
C TYR A 636 -5.62 -25.30 -0.78
N GLY A 637 -6.20 -24.55 0.14
CA GLY A 637 -7.62 -24.48 0.45
C GLY A 637 -8.13 -23.05 0.31
N ARG A 638 -9.34 -22.81 0.78
CA ARG A 638 -9.98 -21.49 0.84
C ARG A 638 -10.43 -21.19 2.25
N MET A 639 -10.35 -19.94 2.63
CA MET A 639 -10.82 -19.48 3.93
C MET A 639 -11.61 -18.18 3.79
N ALA A 640 -12.55 -17.99 4.71
CA ALA A 640 -13.22 -16.69 4.87
C ALA A 640 -13.37 -16.37 6.36
N GLY A 641 -13.00 -15.16 6.73
CA GLY A 641 -13.26 -14.61 8.05
C GLY A 641 -14.56 -13.81 8.04
N ILE A 642 -15.47 -14.10 8.97
CA ILE A 642 -16.69 -13.32 9.15
C ILE A 642 -16.59 -12.61 10.49
N ILE A 643 -16.67 -11.28 10.46
CA ILE A 643 -16.57 -10.44 11.65
C ILE A 643 -17.91 -9.73 11.86
N LEU A 644 -18.56 -10.05 12.95
CA LEU A 644 -19.72 -9.34 13.46
C LEU A 644 -19.26 -8.27 14.45
N SER A 645 -19.71 -7.03 14.32
CA SER A 645 -19.31 -5.95 15.22
C SER A 645 -20.50 -5.08 15.64
N GLY A 646 -20.58 -4.77 16.93
CA GLY A 646 -21.69 -4.00 17.52
C GLY A 646 -21.43 -3.59 18.95
N PRO A 647 -22.32 -2.78 19.53
CA PRO A 647 -22.18 -2.34 20.93
C PRO A 647 -22.54 -3.44 21.96
N ASP A 648 -23.39 -4.39 21.58
CA ASP A 648 -23.92 -5.46 22.45
C ASP A 648 -23.30 -6.82 22.09
N VAL A 649 -22.49 -7.35 22.99
CA VAL A 649 -21.81 -8.66 22.84
C VAL A 649 -22.82 -9.82 22.73
N ALA A 650 -23.91 -9.81 23.53
CA ALA A 650 -24.91 -10.88 23.50
C ALA A 650 -25.59 -10.96 22.12
N ALA A 651 -25.98 -9.80 21.58
CA ALA A 651 -26.57 -9.71 20.25
C ALA A 651 -25.63 -10.20 19.15
N LEU A 652 -24.30 -10.00 19.30
CA LEU A 652 -23.30 -10.50 18.35
C LEU A 652 -23.18 -12.03 18.41
N PHE A 653 -23.14 -12.61 19.62
CA PHE A 653 -23.11 -14.06 19.76
C PHE A 653 -24.41 -14.72 19.26
N ASP A 654 -25.57 -14.10 19.52
CA ASP A 654 -26.86 -14.57 18.99
C ASP A 654 -26.85 -14.59 17.45
N ALA A 655 -26.39 -13.52 16.82
CA ALA A 655 -26.25 -13.45 15.36
C ALA A 655 -25.25 -14.48 14.84
N GLY A 656 -24.10 -14.64 15.50
CA GLY A 656 -23.11 -15.65 15.17
C GLY A 656 -23.63 -17.09 15.31
N ASN A 657 -24.35 -17.40 16.37
CA ASN A 657 -25.00 -18.69 16.60
C ASN A 657 -26.09 -18.96 15.56
N GLN A 658 -26.87 -17.94 15.16
CA GLN A 658 -27.85 -18.05 14.09
C GLN A 658 -27.15 -18.46 12.79
N LEU A 659 -26.08 -17.76 12.40
CA LEU A 659 -25.28 -18.10 11.22
C LEU A 659 -24.74 -19.54 11.31
N ALA A 660 -24.13 -19.91 12.44
CA ALA A 660 -23.56 -21.26 12.61
C ALA A 660 -24.59 -22.37 12.48
N ARG A 661 -25.86 -22.14 12.92
CA ARG A 661 -26.95 -23.10 12.76
C ARG A 661 -27.50 -23.17 11.33
N GLN A 662 -27.42 -22.09 10.56
CA GLN A 662 -27.95 -21.96 9.21
C GLN A 662 -26.88 -22.24 8.14
N ASP A 663 -25.94 -23.13 8.39
CA ASP A 663 -24.79 -23.43 7.55
C ASP A 663 -25.06 -24.29 6.31
N ALA A 664 -26.32 -24.64 6.03
CA ALA A 664 -26.71 -25.51 4.92
C ALA A 664 -26.10 -25.09 3.56
N PRO A 665 -26.04 -23.81 3.15
CA PRO A 665 -25.41 -23.40 1.90
C PRO A 665 -23.90 -23.71 1.87
N LEU A 666 -23.23 -23.65 3.02
CA LEU A 666 -21.80 -23.94 3.16
C LEU A 666 -21.53 -25.44 3.17
N ARG A 667 -22.33 -26.21 3.90
CA ARG A 667 -22.23 -27.68 3.89
C ARG A 667 -22.45 -28.27 2.50
N ALA A 668 -23.34 -27.68 1.72
CA ALA A 668 -23.61 -28.12 0.35
C ALA A 668 -22.37 -28.05 -0.58
N VAL A 669 -21.39 -27.21 -0.26
CA VAL A 669 -20.12 -27.09 -0.99
C VAL A 669 -18.93 -27.70 -0.22
N GLY A 670 -19.17 -28.50 0.82
CA GLY A 670 -18.14 -29.12 1.66
C GLY A 670 -17.39 -28.15 2.58
N ALA A 671 -17.91 -26.94 2.79
CA ALA A 671 -17.27 -25.98 3.68
C ALA A 671 -17.62 -26.25 5.15
N GLN A 672 -16.65 -25.97 6.03
CA GLN A 672 -16.76 -26.12 7.48
C GLN A 672 -16.81 -24.73 8.13
N VAL A 673 -17.64 -24.57 9.16
CA VAL A 673 -17.78 -23.34 9.93
C VAL A 673 -17.25 -23.55 11.35
N TYR A 674 -16.40 -22.63 11.81
CA TYR A 674 -15.83 -22.59 13.16
C TYR A 674 -16.27 -21.31 13.87
N GLY A 675 -16.59 -21.42 15.14
CA GLY A 675 -17.11 -20.31 15.95
C GLY A 675 -18.65 -20.34 16.06
N PRO A 676 -19.28 -19.30 16.59
CA PRO A 676 -18.73 -17.98 16.91
C PRO A 676 -17.77 -17.97 18.11
N ALA A 677 -16.75 -17.12 18.02
CA ALA A 677 -15.79 -16.90 19.08
C ALA A 677 -15.46 -15.39 19.18
N PRO A 678 -15.01 -14.87 20.33
CA PRO A 678 -14.47 -13.52 20.38
C PRO A 678 -13.36 -13.34 19.35
N ALA A 679 -13.30 -12.21 18.67
CA ALA A 679 -12.15 -11.88 17.83
C ALA A 679 -10.91 -11.73 18.73
N PRO A 680 -9.66 -11.97 18.26
CA PRO A 680 -8.43 -11.77 19.05
C PRO A 680 -8.32 -10.37 19.64
N ILE A 681 -8.83 -9.34 18.94
CA ILE A 681 -9.10 -8.02 19.49
C ILE A 681 -10.63 -7.90 19.56
N ALA A 682 -11.18 -8.28 20.70
CA ALA A 682 -12.62 -8.43 20.86
C ALA A 682 -13.38 -7.10 20.95
N ARG A 683 -12.68 -5.96 21.17
CA ARG A 683 -13.29 -4.63 21.19
C ARG A 683 -12.41 -3.60 20.47
N VAL A 684 -13.00 -2.82 19.56
CA VAL A 684 -12.32 -1.75 18.80
C VAL A 684 -13.24 -0.53 18.69
N ARG A 685 -12.74 0.64 19.06
CA ARG A 685 -13.50 1.91 19.00
C ARG A 685 -14.88 1.80 19.67
N GLY A 686 -14.93 1.19 20.85
CA GLY A 686 -16.16 0.98 21.63
C GLY A 686 -17.08 -0.13 21.12
N ARG A 687 -16.76 -0.80 20.00
CA ARG A 687 -17.56 -1.89 19.43
C ARG A 687 -16.95 -3.25 19.71
N HIS A 688 -17.76 -4.18 20.17
CA HIS A 688 -17.37 -5.58 20.33
C HIS A 688 -17.28 -6.28 18.97
N ARG A 689 -16.47 -7.35 18.91
CA ARG A 689 -16.21 -8.13 17.70
C ARG A 689 -16.29 -9.62 18.01
N VAL A 690 -17.14 -10.31 17.27
CA VAL A 690 -17.26 -11.78 17.28
C VAL A 690 -16.93 -12.28 15.87
N ARG A 691 -16.16 -13.35 15.79
CA ARG A 691 -15.77 -13.94 14.50
C ARG A 691 -16.29 -15.35 14.30
N LEU A 692 -16.55 -15.67 13.04
CA LEU A 692 -16.63 -17.05 12.55
C LEU A 692 -15.56 -17.22 11.47
N LEU A 693 -15.07 -18.44 11.31
CA LEU A 693 -14.12 -18.82 10.29
C LEU A 693 -14.77 -19.90 9.42
N VAL A 694 -14.68 -19.73 8.11
CA VAL A 694 -15.13 -20.74 7.14
C VAL A 694 -13.93 -21.28 6.40
N LYS A 695 -13.83 -22.59 6.27
CA LYS A 695 -12.79 -23.30 5.55
C LYS A 695 -13.42 -24.20 4.51
N ALA A 696 -12.85 -24.24 3.31
CA ALA A 696 -13.33 -25.06 2.21
C ALA A 696 -12.17 -25.55 1.34
N GLU A 697 -12.42 -26.57 0.53
CA GLU A 697 -11.51 -27.01 -0.51
C GLU A 697 -11.30 -25.90 -1.57
N LYS A 698 -10.15 -25.91 -2.23
CA LYS A 698 -9.78 -24.88 -3.21
C LYS A 698 -10.76 -24.75 -4.36
N ALA A 699 -11.36 -25.85 -4.81
CA ALA A 699 -12.29 -25.89 -5.93
C ALA A 699 -13.72 -25.49 -5.52
N ALA A 700 -14.03 -25.39 -4.23
CA ALA A 700 -15.37 -25.07 -3.76
C ALA A 700 -15.84 -23.69 -4.21
N PRO A 701 -17.09 -23.52 -4.65
CA PRO A 701 -17.67 -22.23 -5.02
C PRO A 701 -18.05 -21.42 -3.76
N LEU A 702 -17.02 -21.12 -2.95
CA LEU A 702 -17.17 -20.58 -1.60
C LEU A 702 -17.86 -19.21 -1.58
N GLN A 703 -17.59 -18.33 -2.54
CA GLN A 703 -18.20 -16.98 -2.58
C GLN A 703 -19.70 -17.05 -2.74
N GLU A 704 -20.18 -17.90 -3.65
CA GLU A 704 -21.63 -18.04 -3.89
C GLU A 704 -22.33 -18.61 -2.65
N ALA A 705 -21.73 -19.63 -2.03
CA ALA A 705 -22.24 -20.23 -0.80
C ALA A 705 -22.25 -19.22 0.36
N LEU A 706 -21.19 -18.43 0.53
CA LEU A 706 -21.11 -17.38 1.55
C LEU A 706 -22.15 -16.27 1.31
N ALA A 707 -22.35 -15.84 0.06
CA ALA A 707 -23.35 -14.85 -0.26
C ALA A 707 -24.76 -15.32 0.14
N LYS A 708 -25.11 -16.57 -0.21
CA LYS A 708 -26.38 -17.17 0.18
C LYS A 708 -26.52 -17.34 1.70
N TRP A 709 -25.44 -17.71 2.35
CA TRP A 709 -25.40 -17.91 3.80
C TRP A 709 -25.58 -16.60 4.57
N VAL A 710 -24.80 -15.58 4.23
CA VAL A 710 -24.88 -14.25 4.89
C VAL A 710 -26.22 -13.56 4.64
N ALA A 711 -26.83 -13.75 3.46
CA ALA A 711 -28.13 -13.17 3.13
C ALA A 711 -29.29 -13.70 4.01
N GLN A 712 -29.13 -14.83 4.68
CA GLN A 712 -30.12 -15.39 5.61
C GLN A 712 -30.16 -14.63 6.94
N LEU A 713 -29.12 -13.89 7.27
CA LEU A 713 -28.98 -13.21 8.55
C LEU A 713 -29.78 -11.89 8.55
N ARG A 714 -30.70 -11.76 9.49
CA ARG A 714 -31.39 -10.49 9.76
C ARG A 714 -30.65 -9.76 10.88
N LEU A 715 -29.85 -8.79 10.51
CA LEU A 715 -29.08 -7.97 11.46
C LEU A 715 -29.98 -6.92 12.13
N LYS A 716 -29.79 -6.71 13.42
CA LYS A 716 -30.25 -5.51 14.10
C LYS A 716 -29.48 -4.30 13.57
N ASN A 717 -30.07 -3.10 13.62
CA ASN A 717 -29.51 -1.89 12.98
C ASN A 717 -28.09 -1.53 13.40
N ASP A 718 -27.65 -1.95 14.59
CA ASP A 718 -26.32 -1.63 15.15
C ASP A 718 -25.29 -2.72 14.93
N VAL A 719 -25.67 -3.89 14.42
CA VAL A 719 -24.76 -4.98 14.10
C VAL A 719 -24.27 -4.82 12.66
N ARG A 720 -22.95 -4.84 12.50
CA ARG A 720 -22.31 -4.81 11.17
C ARG A 720 -21.64 -6.16 10.93
N ILE A 721 -21.67 -6.59 9.68
CA ILE A 721 -20.98 -7.77 9.20
C ILE A 721 -19.88 -7.35 8.21
N ALA A 722 -18.71 -7.93 8.35
CA ALA A 722 -17.64 -7.87 7.36
C ALA A 722 -17.25 -9.29 6.97
N VAL A 723 -17.07 -9.53 5.68
CA VAL A 723 -16.62 -10.82 5.14
C VAL A 723 -15.27 -10.60 4.49
N ASP A 724 -14.25 -11.29 4.98
CA ASP A 724 -12.90 -11.26 4.44
C ASP A 724 -12.56 -12.58 3.77
N ILE A 725 -12.44 -12.56 2.45
CA ILE A 725 -12.08 -13.73 1.65
C ILE A 725 -10.55 -13.85 1.63
N ASP A 726 -10.07 -15.06 1.88
CA ASP A 726 -8.65 -15.42 1.98
C ASP A 726 -7.88 -14.42 2.85
N PRO A 727 -8.23 -14.32 4.16
CA PRO A 727 -7.67 -13.34 5.07
C PRO A 727 -6.16 -13.49 5.19
N GLN A 728 -5.46 -12.36 5.23
CA GLN A 728 -4.00 -12.33 5.44
C GLN A 728 -3.64 -12.33 6.93
N SER A 729 -4.57 -11.95 7.78
CA SER A 729 -4.42 -11.96 9.24
C SER A 729 -5.71 -12.48 9.86
N PHE A 730 -5.57 -13.18 10.96
CA PHE A 730 -6.69 -13.72 11.72
C PHE A 730 -6.96 -12.92 13.01
N TYR A 731 -6.39 -11.71 13.11
CA TYR A 731 -6.56 -10.78 14.24
C TYR A 731 -7.78 -9.88 14.11
#